data_f2db6024d2295e5fa79b9e9b2550a23b
#
_entry.id   f2db6024d2295e5fa79b9e9b2550a23b
#
_cell.length_a   1.000
_cell.length_b   1.000
_cell.length_c   1.000
_cell.angle_alpha   90.00
_cell.angle_beta   90.00
_cell.angle_gamma   90.00
#
_symmetry.space_group_name_H-M   'P 1'
#
loop_
_entity.id
_entity.type
_entity.pdbx_description
1 polymer ?
#
loop_
_entity_poly.entity_id
_entity_poly.type
_entity_poly.pdbx_seq_one_letter_code
_entity_poly.pdbx_strand_id
1 'polypeptide(L)'
;MKDSKQIRISLIYHIFEPVDRIRLMWQSGTGDECIQETVWMERQDGDQWLSCCKLPVMKGALNQFYFEVWRGEEMIDTEPRYCHYAETGGELTDIAGRWITNTDNNCCRYTSAFQDCIYSPATGRQKAIKGKTLMLVQDFICPKGYELCLVGSEPELGAWDVGKAVRMERRGYYAYAAELPAVKGQMEYKYVLRGRDTGDVIWETGCNRILDDTVGPSRDNVRVLEDTALRLSQYQDRLAGIVVPVFSLRSRASWGVGDFGDMKRMVTWANHVGLHALQILPINDTTRTGTWEDSYPYNAISIYALHPMYADVNALGKLKDGKTQRQFEQQRRKLNAMAQVDYEAVNRLKNQYLWTYFVENEQDIEVSFNPVLMPYVYYRVLMDVYGTANFREWPDHRSYDEKRLEKTMRQSNHWRKVRYYAWVQQILVQQLKDVHKYARRKGVILKGDMPIGVSRNSATVWFDPQYFHTDGQAGAPPDFFSEKGQNWGFPTYNWDNILRDNGVWWKNRLVYMAQFFDAYRIDHVLGFFRIWQIPYGTSDGRMGYFLPDLPMTEDEIRRNGFWKPMQECIATGEGDPSDVLFIQDKDVQTLYHPAISGQSTATYHRLSERDRRAYDHIHYEYFYQRHNDFWAKEGMRRLPCAVYSTRMLVCAEDLGMVPDCVHRVLERFRILSLEVQSMPKRNEGTFSWLPNNPYRSVDTITTHDMEPLRLWWKKFPDRAQLYFEQRMSGSGEVPEDLSPDMAEHIIRQHMASPSVLCIVALQDWLAIDGDMRNPDVETEQVNQPANPRHYWRYRMHINIEDMQRATAFNEKVRALSQRKN
;
A
#
# COMPACT_ATOMS: atom_id res chain seq x y z
N MET A 1 6.17 -29.60 17.43
CA MET A 1 5.20 -30.71 17.32
C MET A 1 3.82 -30.13 17.12
N LYS A 2 3.09 -30.64 16.15
CA LYS A 2 1.70 -30.27 15.85
C LYS A 2 0.80 -31.09 16.80
N ASP A 3 -0.02 -30.44 17.61
CA ASP A 3 -1.02 -31.06 18.47
C ASP A 3 -2.39 -30.53 18.01
N SER A 4 -3.47 -31.17 18.42
CA SER A 4 -4.84 -30.71 18.14
C SER A 4 -5.58 -30.61 19.46
N LYS A 5 -6.24 -29.47 19.68
CA LYS A 5 -7.05 -29.22 20.88
C LYS A 5 -8.50 -29.11 20.54
N GLN A 6 -9.36 -29.66 21.42
CA GLN A 6 -10.79 -29.47 21.31
C GLN A 6 -11.15 -28.04 21.70
N ILE A 7 -11.69 -27.26 20.75
CA ILE A 7 -12.04 -25.85 20.95
C ILE A 7 -13.49 -25.67 20.54
N ARG A 8 -14.25 -25.05 21.43
CA ARG A 8 -15.61 -24.60 21.17
C ARG A 8 -15.61 -23.09 21.16
N ILE A 9 -16.12 -22.50 20.09
CA ILE A 9 -16.24 -21.05 19.96
C ILE A 9 -17.70 -20.73 19.65
N SER A 10 -18.33 -19.92 20.50
CA SER A 10 -19.65 -19.35 20.29
C SER A 10 -19.53 -17.87 19.91
N LEU A 11 -20.34 -17.42 18.97
CA LEU A 11 -20.40 -16.03 18.52
C LEU A 11 -21.87 -15.59 18.46
N ILE A 12 -22.16 -14.39 18.97
CA ILE A 12 -23.43 -13.70 18.74
C ILE A 12 -23.16 -12.62 17.71
N TYR A 13 -23.85 -12.67 16.56
CA TYR A 13 -23.68 -11.73 15.47
C TYR A 13 -25.05 -11.16 15.07
N HIS A 14 -25.32 -9.92 15.50
CA HIS A 14 -26.56 -9.22 15.19
C HIS A 14 -26.45 -8.46 13.87
N ILE A 15 -27.40 -8.71 12.95
CA ILE A 15 -27.40 -8.05 11.65
C ILE A 15 -28.80 -7.58 11.25
N PHE A 16 -28.82 -6.48 10.49
CA PHE A 16 -30.00 -5.97 9.79
C PHE A 16 -30.23 -6.63 8.43
N GLU A 17 -29.26 -7.40 7.91
CA GLU A 17 -29.33 -8.08 6.60
C GLU A 17 -29.17 -9.60 6.75
N PRO A 18 -29.81 -10.42 5.87
CA PRO A 18 -29.70 -11.87 5.94
C PRO A 18 -28.26 -12.36 5.71
N VAL A 19 -27.79 -13.23 6.60
CA VAL A 19 -26.48 -13.92 6.53
C VAL A 19 -26.73 -15.39 6.38
N ASP A 20 -26.04 -15.99 5.41
CA ASP A 20 -26.18 -17.42 5.14
C ASP A 20 -25.22 -18.26 5.98
N ARG A 21 -23.96 -17.79 6.10
CA ARG A 21 -22.87 -18.54 6.73
C ARG A 21 -21.86 -17.63 7.41
N ILE A 22 -21.29 -18.10 8.54
CA ILE A 22 -20.12 -17.50 9.17
C ILE A 22 -18.97 -18.50 9.13
N ARG A 23 -17.78 -18.02 8.79
CA ARG A 23 -16.56 -18.80 8.70
C ARG A 23 -15.56 -18.35 9.77
N LEU A 24 -15.12 -19.32 10.58
CA LEU A 24 -14.03 -19.14 11.53
C LEU A 24 -12.70 -19.37 10.80
N MET A 25 -11.80 -18.41 10.89
CA MET A 25 -10.44 -18.47 10.38
C MET A 25 -9.47 -18.58 11.54
N TRP A 26 -8.82 -19.73 11.68
CA TRP A 26 -7.89 -20.05 12.77
C TRP A 26 -6.45 -20.05 12.32
N GLN A 27 -5.55 -19.56 13.19
CA GLN A 27 -4.10 -19.63 12.99
C GLN A 27 -3.40 -19.99 14.30
N SER A 28 -2.43 -20.91 14.22
CA SER A 28 -1.45 -21.17 15.27
C SER A 28 -0.05 -20.93 14.73
N GLY A 29 0.72 -20.07 15.38
CA GLY A 29 2.02 -19.59 14.91
C GLY A 29 1.95 -18.16 14.36
N THR A 30 3.12 -17.63 13.96
CA THR A 30 3.26 -16.28 13.42
C THR A 30 4.21 -16.30 12.20
N GLY A 31 4.03 -15.34 11.29
CA GLY A 31 4.87 -15.22 10.09
C GLY A 31 4.82 -16.46 9.20
N ASP A 32 5.97 -16.88 8.69
CA ASP A 32 6.10 -18.03 7.79
C ASP A 32 5.93 -19.39 8.50
N GLU A 33 6.02 -19.42 9.83
CA GLU A 33 5.86 -20.61 10.64
C GLU A 33 4.48 -20.63 11.31
N CYS A 34 3.43 -20.82 10.53
CA CYS A 34 2.07 -20.94 11.05
C CYS A 34 1.29 -22.06 10.39
N ILE A 35 0.28 -22.55 11.12
CA ILE A 35 -0.72 -23.49 10.62
C ILE A 35 -2.06 -22.77 10.64
N GLN A 36 -2.75 -22.81 9.51
CA GLN A 36 -4.07 -22.20 9.35
C GLN A 36 -5.12 -23.29 9.14
N GLU A 37 -6.31 -23.03 9.65
CA GLU A 37 -7.48 -23.89 9.50
C GLU A 37 -8.72 -23.02 9.31
N THR A 38 -9.68 -23.54 8.56
CA THR A 38 -10.91 -22.83 8.22
C THR A 38 -12.12 -23.71 8.55
N VAL A 39 -13.07 -23.18 9.31
CA VAL A 39 -14.24 -23.92 9.77
C VAL A 39 -15.51 -23.12 9.53
N TRP A 40 -16.54 -23.71 8.88
CA TRP A 40 -17.86 -23.13 8.84
C TRP A 40 -18.56 -23.32 10.19
N MET A 41 -19.13 -22.23 10.72
CA MET A 41 -19.90 -22.29 11.96
C MET A 41 -21.33 -22.78 11.70
N GLU A 42 -21.88 -23.47 12.69
CA GLU A 42 -23.27 -23.91 12.70
C GLU A 42 -24.15 -22.84 13.32
N ARG A 43 -25.21 -22.43 12.62
CA ARG A 43 -26.20 -21.52 13.17
C ARG A 43 -27.03 -22.22 14.22
N GLN A 44 -27.15 -21.63 15.38
CA GLN A 44 -28.03 -22.06 16.49
C GLN A 44 -29.31 -21.20 16.46
N ASP A 45 -30.02 -21.11 17.55
CA ASP A 45 -31.22 -20.29 17.67
C ASP A 45 -30.88 -18.78 17.57
N GLY A 46 -31.64 -18.06 16.76
CA GLY A 46 -31.47 -16.63 16.58
C GLY A 46 -30.15 -16.25 15.86
N ASP A 47 -29.39 -15.36 16.51
CA ASP A 47 -28.15 -14.79 15.98
C ASP A 47 -26.90 -15.48 16.53
N GLN A 48 -27.06 -16.65 17.16
CA GLN A 48 -25.96 -17.44 17.71
C GLN A 48 -25.34 -18.38 16.69
N TRP A 49 -24.01 -18.42 16.68
CA TRP A 49 -23.22 -19.31 15.83
C TRP A 49 -22.25 -20.10 16.69
N LEU A 50 -22.03 -21.35 16.36
CA LEU A 50 -21.22 -22.28 17.12
C LEU A 50 -20.25 -23.04 16.21
N SER A 51 -19.01 -23.17 16.66
CA SER A 51 -18.03 -24.14 16.15
C SER A 51 -17.53 -24.99 17.31
N CYS A 52 -17.49 -26.30 17.15
CA CYS A 52 -16.90 -27.19 18.15
C CYS A 52 -16.09 -28.29 17.43
N CYS A 53 -14.79 -28.07 17.29
CA CYS A 53 -13.93 -28.94 16.50
C CYS A 53 -12.51 -29.03 17.09
N LYS A 54 -11.71 -29.95 16.52
CA LYS A 54 -10.28 -30.06 16.83
C LYS A 54 -9.51 -29.09 15.94
N LEU A 55 -8.91 -28.06 16.53
CA LEU A 55 -8.07 -27.09 15.83
C LEU A 55 -6.58 -27.37 16.08
N PRO A 56 -5.72 -27.15 15.07
CA PRO A 56 -4.29 -27.36 15.21
C PRO A 56 -3.68 -26.31 16.14
N VAL A 57 -2.81 -26.77 17.07
CA VAL A 57 -2.09 -25.91 18.00
C VAL A 57 -0.61 -26.26 17.98
N MET A 58 0.25 -25.30 17.75
CA MET A 58 1.69 -25.45 17.84
C MET A 58 2.14 -25.16 19.29
N LYS A 59 2.99 -26.01 19.82
CA LYS A 59 3.48 -25.89 21.21
C LYS A 59 4.20 -24.55 21.44
N GLY A 60 3.66 -23.72 22.32
CA GLY A 60 4.25 -22.41 22.69
C GLY A 60 4.04 -21.32 21.66
N ALA A 61 3.26 -21.59 20.61
CA ALA A 61 2.92 -20.60 19.60
C ALA A 61 1.69 -19.77 19.98
N LEU A 62 1.58 -18.60 19.37
CA LEU A 62 0.42 -17.74 19.46
C LEU A 62 -0.74 -18.36 18.70
N ASN A 63 -1.92 -18.46 19.31
CA ASN A 63 -3.15 -18.85 18.63
C ASN A 63 -4.03 -17.63 18.44
N GLN A 64 -4.53 -17.45 17.23
CA GLN A 64 -5.37 -16.31 16.85
C GLN A 64 -6.49 -16.77 15.92
N PHE A 65 -7.58 -16.03 15.91
CA PHE A 65 -8.69 -16.27 14.99
C PHE A 65 -9.42 -14.98 14.63
N TYR A 66 -10.31 -15.06 13.64
CA TYR A 66 -11.27 -14.02 13.27
C TYR A 66 -12.44 -14.65 12.52
N PHE A 67 -13.50 -13.87 12.27
CA PHE A 67 -14.68 -14.33 11.58
C PHE A 67 -14.89 -13.61 10.24
N GLU A 68 -15.44 -14.34 9.28
CA GLU A 68 -15.92 -13.81 8.01
C GLU A 68 -17.38 -14.15 7.80
N VAL A 69 -18.15 -13.21 7.28
CA VAL A 69 -19.60 -13.34 7.05
C VAL A 69 -19.89 -13.40 5.57
N TRP A 70 -20.68 -14.39 5.18
CA TRP A 70 -20.91 -14.72 3.78
C TRP A 70 -22.41 -14.75 3.43
N ARG A 71 -22.71 -14.30 2.20
CA ARG A 71 -24.01 -14.44 1.53
C ARG A 71 -23.76 -15.15 0.21
N GLY A 72 -24.27 -16.39 0.05
CA GLY A 72 -23.89 -17.24 -1.07
C GLY A 72 -22.37 -17.40 -1.18
N GLU A 73 -21.80 -17.00 -2.29
CA GLU A 73 -20.35 -17.01 -2.54
C GLU A 73 -19.66 -15.66 -2.28
N GLU A 74 -20.39 -14.66 -1.82
CA GLU A 74 -19.87 -13.31 -1.53
C GLU A 74 -19.59 -13.14 -0.04
N MET A 75 -18.37 -12.66 0.27
CA MET A 75 -18.01 -12.21 1.62
C MET A 75 -18.53 -10.78 1.82
N ILE A 76 -19.52 -10.63 2.71
CA ILE A 76 -20.20 -9.36 2.94
C ILE A 76 -19.64 -8.55 4.12
N ASP A 77 -19.01 -9.24 5.09
CA ASP A 77 -18.33 -8.59 6.21
C ASP A 77 -17.18 -9.46 6.74
N THR A 78 -16.22 -8.84 7.42
CA THR A 78 -15.10 -9.52 8.05
C THR A 78 -14.55 -8.70 9.22
N GLU A 79 -14.09 -9.37 10.24
CA GLU A 79 -13.29 -8.75 11.29
C GLU A 79 -11.87 -8.41 10.78
N PRO A 80 -11.09 -7.60 11.54
CA PRO A 80 -9.66 -7.53 11.33
C PRO A 80 -9.03 -8.93 11.42
N ARG A 81 -8.13 -9.25 10.49
CA ARG A 81 -7.54 -10.60 10.44
C ARG A 81 -6.80 -10.94 11.73
N TYR A 82 -7.14 -12.09 12.31
CA TYR A 82 -6.50 -12.62 13.51
C TYR A 82 -6.53 -11.64 14.69
N CYS A 83 -7.66 -10.94 14.84
CA CYS A 83 -7.86 -9.95 15.89
C CYS A 83 -8.10 -10.58 17.28
N HIS A 84 -8.55 -11.83 17.34
CA HIS A 84 -8.74 -12.54 18.57
C HIS A 84 -7.51 -13.35 18.96
N TYR A 85 -7.10 -13.22 20.20
CA TYR A 85 -6.16 -14.13 20.83
C TYR A 85 -6.93 -15.29 21.46
N ALA A 86 -6.45 -16.50 21.30
CA ALA A 86 -7.02 -17.70 21.90
C ALA A 86 -6.03 -18.35 22.86
N GLU A 87 -6.41 -18.43 24.15
CA GLU A 87 -5.70 -19.27 25.09
C GLU A 87 -6.30 -20.68 25.06
N THR A 88 -5.46 -21.69 24.93
CA THR A 88 -5.90 -23.08 24.82
C THR A 88 -5.42 -23.89 26.02
N GLY A 89 -6.32 -24.69 26.61
CA GLY A 89 -5.97 -25.52 27.78
C GLY A 89 -7.05 -26.56 28.10
N GLY A 90 -6.73 -27.43 29.02
CA GLY A 90 -7.68 -28.48 29.44
C GLY A 90 -8.00 -29.51 28.37
N GLU A 91 -9.09 -30.23 28.55
CA GLU A 91 -9.66 -31.17 27.60
C GLU A 91 -10.47 -30.41 26.54
N LEU A 92 -11.19 -29.38 26.97
CA LEU A 92 -11.95 -28.46 26.12
C LEU A 92 -11.65 -27.02 26.50
N THR A 93 -11.37 -26.19 25.51
CA THR A 93 -11.40 -24.72 25.63
C THR A 93 -12.72 -24.21 25.08
N ASP A 94 -13.50 -23.54 25.94
CA ASP A 94 -14.82 -22.99 25.56
C ASP A 94 -14.74 -21.45 25.56
N ILE A 95 -14.81 -20.86 24.36
CA ILE A 95 -14.65 -19.43 24.12
C ILE A 95 -16.02 -18.82 23.79
N ALA A 96 -16.50 -17.92 24.66
CA ALA A 96 -17.60 -17.03 24.31
C ALA A 96 -17.03 -15.81 23.59
N GLY A 97 -16.93 -15.91 22.27
CA GLY A 97 -16.38 -14.89 21.38
C GLY A 97 -17.34 -13.74 21.16
N ARG A 98 -16.79 -12.59 20.84
CA ARG A 98 -17.55 -11.39 20.47
C ARG A 98 -17.03 -10.83 19.15
N TRP A 99 -17.95 -10.22 18.39
CA TRP A 99 -17.57 -9.57 17.13
C TRP A 99 -16.77 -8.29 17.40
N ILE A 100 -15.60 -8.18 16.79
CA ILE A 100 -14.78 -6.97 16.77
C ILE A 100 -15.11 -6.18 15.52
N THR A 101 -15.76 -5.03 15.68
CA THR A 101 -16.11 -4.18 14.57
C THR A 101 -14.86 -3.56 13.95
N ASN A 102 -14.85 -3.52 12.66
CA ASN A 102 -13.76 -2.95 11.89
C ASN A 102 -13.91 -1.42 11.66
N THR A 103 -14.89 -0.79 12.24
CA THR A 103 -15.15 0.64 12.06
C THR A 103 -14.15 1.53 12.79
N ASP A 104 -13.37 0.96 13.71
CA ASP A 104 -12.49 1.72 14.57
C ASP A 104 -11.10 1.94 13.94
N ASN A 105 -10.40 2.95 14.45
CA ASN A 105 -9.05 3.30 14.03
C ASN A 105 -8.00 2.20 14.26
N ASN A 106 -8.39 1.12 14.90
CA ASN A 106 -7.51 0.02 15.30
C ASN A 106 -7.17 -0.95 14.17
N CYS A 107 -7.88 -0.92 13.04
CA CYS A 107 -7.70 -1.87 11.95
C CYS A 107 -6.26 -1.95 11.41
N CYS A 108 -5.50 -0.85 11.45
CA CYS A 108 -4.09 -0.82 11.05
C CYS A 108 -3.20 -1.76 11.87
N ARG A 109 -3.54 -1.95 13.15
CA ARG A 109 -2.78 -2.79 14.10
C ARG A 109 -2.71 -4.26 13.69
N TYR A 110 -3.72 -4.74 12.96
CA TYR A 110 -3.82 -6.15 12.55
C TYR A 110 -3.14 -6.45 11.22
N THR A 111 -2.45 -5.47 10.64
CA THR A 111 -1.65 -5.64 9.44
C THR A 111 -0.23 -6.11 9.78
N SER A 112 0.48 -6.66 8.79
CA SER A 112 1.89 -7.04 8.94
C SER A 112 2.78 -5.85 9.28
N ALA A 113 2.43 -4.65 8.81
CA ALA A 113 3.14 -3.42 9.14
C ALA A 113 3.25 -3.19 10.65
N PHE A 114 2.20 -3.49 11.40
CA PHE A 114 2.21 -3.31 12.84
C PHE A 114 2.61 -4.58 13.60
N GLN A 115 2.01 -5.72 13.31
CA GLN A 115 2.27 -6.96 14.05
C GLN A 115 3.66 -7.55 13.79
N ASP A 116 4.19 -7.42 12.56
CA ASP A 116 5.48 -8.02 12.22
C ASP A 116 6.66 -7.02 12.32
N CYS A 117 6.38 -5.69 12.35
CA CYS A 117 7.41 -4.66 12.42
C CYS A 117 7.41 -3.89 13.75
N ILE A 118 6.27 -3.34 14.16
CA ILE A 118 6.21 -2.38 15.27
C ILE A 118 6.00 -3.08 16.61
N TYR A 119 5.14 -4.08 16.65
CA TYR A 119 4.78 -4.79 17.87
C TYR A 119 5.32 -6.21 17.87
N SER A 120 5.65 -6.68 19.08
CA SER A 120 5.95 -8.09 19.32
C SER A 120 4.86 -8.69 20.20
N PRO A 121 4.44 -9.94 19.96
CA PRO A 121 3.48 -10.60 20.84
C PRO A 121 4.07 -10.81 22.23
N ALA A 122 3.23 -10.75 23.24
CA ALA A 122 3.63 -11.19 24.58
C ALA A 122 3.82 -12.72 24.56
N THR A 123 5.05 -13.16 24.71
CA THR A 123 5.43 -14.57 24.78
C THR A 123 5.50 -14.99 26.25
N GLY A 124 4.36 -15.34 26.84
CA GLY A 124 4.30 -16.00 28.13
C GLY A 124 4.14 -17.52 27.94
N ARG A 125 4.73 -18.33 28.82
CA ARG A 125 4.32 -19.74 28.90
C ARG A 125 2.83 -19.79 29.23
N GLN A 126 2.02 -20.25 28.26
CA GLN A 126 0.63 -20.58 28.54
C GLN A 126 0.63 -21.67 29.63
N LYS A 127 0.25 -21.30 30.85
CA LYS A 127 -0.08 -22.28 31.89
C LYS A 127 -1.45 -22.85 31.54
N ALA A 128 -1.57 -24.17 31.59
CA ALA A 128 -2.87 -24.80 31.44
C ALA A 128 -3.78 -24.33 32.59
N ILE A 129 -4.74 -23.50 32.30
CA ILE A 129 -5.73 -22.97 33.24
C ILE A 129 -6.89 -23.93 33.22
N LYS A 130 -6.93 -24.87 34.16
CA LYS A 130 -8.05 -25.81 34.30
C LYS A 130 -9.00 -25.37 35.43
N GLY A 131 -10.29 -25.48 35.17
CA GLY A 131 -11.33 -25.20 36.17
C GLY A 131 -11.44 -23.72 36.55
N LYS A 132 -10.96 -22.80 35.69
CA LYS A 132 -11.03 -21.35 35.89
C LYS A 132 -11.71 -20.64 34.73
N THR A 133 -12.22 -19.46 35.01
CA THR A 133 -12.70 -18.51 34.01
C THR A 133 -11.58 -17.52 33.67
N LEU A 134 -11.31 -17.33 32.38
CA LEU A 134 -10.41 -16.31 31.86
C LEU A 134 -11.24 -15.15 31.33
N MET A 135 -11.17 -14.01 31.99
CA MET A 135 -11.69 -12.76 31.45
C MET A 135 -10.68 -12.19 30.46
N LEU A 136 -11.09 -12.01 29.22
CA LEU A 136 -10.23 -11.58 28.11
C LEU A 136 -10.77 -10.32 27.48
N VAL A 137 -9.92 -9.31 27.36
CA VAL A 137 -10.17 -8.09 26.59
C VAL A 137 -9.29 -8.11 25.36
N GLN A 138 -9.90 -8.02 24.22
CA GLN A 138 -9.20 -7.90 22.92
C GLN A 138 -9.01 -6.42 22.53
N ASP A 139 -8.17 -6.18 21.53
CA ASP A 139 -8.01 -4.88 20.84
C ASP A 139 -7.70 -3.69 21.76
N PHE A 140 -6.86 -3.90 22.78
CA PHE A 140 -6.46 -2.85 23.70
C PHE A 140 -4.94 -2.68 23.77
N ILE A 141 -4.47 -1.44 23.80
CA ILE A 141 -3.08 -1.10 24.13
C ILE A 141 -3.09 -0.22 25.38
N CYS A 142 -2.56 -0.77 26.46
CA CYS A 142 -2.45 -0.03 27.72
C CYS A 142 -1.48 1.15 27.56
N PRO A 143 -1.88 2.38 27.94
CA PRO A 143 -1.01 3.54 27.90
C PRO A 143 0.28 3.33 28.69
N LYS A 144 1.36 3.94 28.22
CA LYS A 144 2.66 3.86 28.86
C LYS A 144 2.60 4.43 30.30
N GLY A 145 3.15 3.70 31.25
CA GLY A 145 3.12 4.10 32.68
C GLY A 145 1.90 3.57 33.45
N TYR A 146 0.92 2.99 32.75
CA TYR A 146 -0.28 2.39 33.40
C TYR A 146 -0.26 0.87 33.35
N GLU A 147 -1.13 0.29 34.18
CA GLU A 147 -1.52 -1.12 34.09
C GLU A 147 -3.05 -1.23 34.05
N LEU A 148 -3.55 -2.21 33.31
CA LEU A 148 -4.98 -2.49 33.24
C LEU A 148 -5.37 -3.42 34.37
N CYS A 149 -6.42 -3.06 35.10
CA CYS A 149 -6.95 -3.85 36.19
C CYS A 149 -8.46 -4.04 36.04
N LEU A 150 -8.97 -5.15 36.63
CA LEU A 150 -10.37 -5.50 36.73
C LEU A 150 -10.80 -5.36 38.21
N VAL A 151 -11.86 -4.61 38.46
CA VAL A 151 -12.41 -4.37 39.81
C VAL A 151 -13.92 -4.57 39.76
N GLY A 152 -14.51 -5.12 40.81
CA GLY A 152 -15.94 -5.41 40.82
C GLY A 152 -16.53 -5.68 42.17
N SER A 153 -17.82 -6.12 42.18
CA SER A 153 -18.63 -6.36 43.42
C SER A 153 -18.10 -7.46 44.28
N GLU A 154 -17.51 -8.49 43.67
CA GLU A 154 -17.08 -9.69 44.43
C GLU A 154 -15.75 -9.48 45.13
N PRO A 155 -15.52 -10.18 46.29
CA PRO A 155 -14.26 -10.12 47.02
C PRO A 155 -13.04 -10.45 46.16
N GLU A 156 -13.18 -11.39 45.21
CA GLU A 156 -12.16 -11.80 44.27
C GLU A 156 -11.79 -10.69 43.25
N LEU A 157 -12.68 -9.73 43.08
CA LEU A 157 -12.46 -8.51 42.25
C LEU A 157 -12.17 -7.29 43.12
N GLY A 158 -11.89 -7.47 44.39
CA GLY A 158 -11.53 -6.41 45.34
C GLY A 158 -12.69 -5.67 45.98
N ALA A 159 -13.95 -6.08 45.77
CA ALA A 159 -15.16 -5.44 46.35
C ALA A 159 -15.13 -3.89 46.13
N TRP A 160 -14.85 -3.46 44.95
CA TRP A 160 -14.69 -2.08 44.48
C TRP A 160 -13.46 -1.32 45.05
N ASP A 161 -12.58 -2.00 45.79
CA ASP A 161 -11.30 -1.47 46.25
C ASP A 161 -10.24 -1.59 45.16
N VAL A 162 -9.88 -0.47 44.50
CA VAL A 162 -8.88 -0.44 43.40
C VAL A 162 -7.50 -0.94 43.86
N GLY A 163 -7.18 -0.80 45.18
CA GLY A 163 -5.94 -1.34 45.71
C GLY A 163 -5.88 -2.88 45.69
N LYS A 164 -7.06 -3.53 45.63
CA LYS A 164 -7.22 -4.99 45.54
C LYS A 164 -7.67 -5.46 44.17
N ALA A 165 -7.77 -4.55 43.18
CA ALA A 165 -8.17 -4.88 41.82
C ALA A 165 -7.25 -5.94 41.16
N VAL A 166 -7.84 -6.84 40.41
CA VAL A 166 -7.10 -7.90 39.71
C VAL A 166 -6.34 -7.32 38.53
N ARG A 167 -5.02 -7.38 38.56
CA ARG A 167 -4.17 -6.95 37.46
C ARG A 167 -4.36 -7.88 36.27
N MET A 168 -4.58 -7.31 35.09
CA MET A 168 -4.63 -8.04 33.84
C MET A 168 -3.24 -8.16 33.19
N GLU A 169 -2.92 -9.33 32.72
CA GLU A 169 -1.67 -9.61 32.04
C GLU A 169 -1.85 -9.51 30.53
N ARG A 170 -0.89 -8.88 29.85
CA ARG A 170 -0.89 -8.83 28.39
C ARG A 170 -0.73 -10.24 27.80
N ARG A 171 -1.53 -10.55 26.79
CA ARG A 171 -1.50 -11.79 25.99
C ARG A 171 -1.43 -11.42 24.51
N GLY A 172 -0.72 -12.23 23.71
CA GLY A 172 -0.60 -11.98 22.28
C GLY A 172 -0.14 -10.56 21.95
N TYR A 173 -0.72 -9.95 20.93
CA TYR A 173 -0.38 -8.59 20.53
C TYR A 173 -1.14 -7.52 21.32
N TYR A 174 -2.48 -7.65 21.40
CA TYR A 174 -3.38 -6.59 21.87
C TYR A 174 -4.44 -7.10 22.87
N ALA A 175 -4.25 -8.27 23.44
CA ALA A 175 -5.14 -8.84 24.41
C ALA A 175 -4.62 -8.70 25.85
N TYR A 176 -5.54 -8.60 26.80
CA TYR A 176 -5.24 -8.61 28.23
C TYR A 176 -6.17 -9.61 28.90
N ALA A 177 -5.62 -10.40 29.82
CA ALA A 177 -6.35 -11.46 30.48
C ALA A 177 -6.19 -11.41 32.00
N ALA A 178 -7.28 -11.75 32.72
CA ALA A 178 -7.30 -12.02 34.12
C ALA A 178 -7.88 -13.41 34.37
N GLU A 179 -7.22 -14.20 35.21
CA GLU A 179 -7.74 -15.49 35.70
C GLU A 179 -8.64 -15.26 36.92
N LEU A 180 -9.89 -15.69 36.81
CA LEU A 180 -10.85 -15.66 37.92
C LEU A 180 -11.15 -17.07 38.38
N PRO A 181 -11.49 -17.27 39.69
CA PRO A 181 -12.14 -18.51 40.13
C PRO A 181 -13.42 -18.71 39.31
N ALA A 182 -13.97 -19.93 39.37
CA ALA A 182 -15.19 -20.21 38.62
C ALA A 182 -16.31 -19.27 39.08
N VAL A 183 -16.70 -18.37 38.19
CA VAL A 183 -17.79 -17.43 38.42
C VAL A 183 -19.11 -18.20 38.34
N LYS A 184 -19.96 -18.05 39.35
CA LYS A 184 -21.32 -18.57 39.34
C LYS A 184 -22.28 -17.45 39.69
N GLY A 185 -23.15 -17.10 38.72
CA GLY A 185 -24.16 -16.06 38.91
C GLY A 185 -23.76 -14.72 38.34
N GLN A 186 -24.50 -13.68 38.77
CA GLN A 186 -24.35 -12.33 38.24
C GLN A 186 -23.38 -11.52 39.10
N MET A 187 -22.40 -10.87 38.49
CA MET A 187 -21.51 -9.90 39.15
C MET A 187 -21.36 -8.63 38.37
N GLU A 188 -21.15 -7.52 39.10
CA GLU A 188 -20.85 -6.23 38.51
C GLU A 188 -19.35 -5.96 38.54
N TYR A 189 -18.81 -5.35 37.48
CA TYR A 189 -17.38 -5.02 37.38
C TYR A 189 -17.11 -3.83 36.45
N LYS A 190 -15.89 -3.31 36.53
CA LYS A 190 -15.32 -2.29 35.64
C LYS A 190 -13.84 -2.52 35.39
N TYR A 191 -13.35 -1.94 34.30
CA TYR A 191 -11.93 -1.83 34.06
C TYR A 191 -11.41 -0.49 34.55
N VAL A 192 -10.17 -0.51 35.06
CA VAL A 192 -9.46 0.70 35.49
C VAL A 192 -8.02 0.69 35.00
N LEU A 193 -7.50 1.86 34.65
CA LEU A 193 -6.07 2.07 34.45
C LEU A 193 -5.49 2.60 35.77
N ARG A 194 -4.47 1.92 36.31
CA ARG A 194 -3.75 2.33 37.48
C ARG A 194 -2.34 2.77 37.11
N GLY A 195 -1.98 4.01 37.45
CA GLY A 195 -0.64 4.55 37.23
C GLY A 195 0.39 3.81 38.10
N ARG A 196 1.44 3.27 37.51
CA ARG A 196 2.45 2.44 38.17
C ARG A 196 3.28 3.24 39.16
N ASP A 197 3.62 4.48 38.79
CA ASP A 197 4.50 5.35 39.58
C ASP A 197 3.73 6.48 40.28
N THR A 198 2.61 6.89 39.72
CA THR A 198 1.78 8.01 40.16
C THR A 198 0.65 7.60 41.08
N GLY A 199 0.21 6.33 40.97
CA GLY A 199 -0.93 5.81 41.77
C GLY A 199 -2.29 6.38 41.35
N ASP A 200 -2.35 7.23 40.32
CA ASP A 200 -3.62 7.75 39.79
C ASP A 200 -4.46 6.62 39.18
N VAL A 201 -5.77 6.81 39.20
CA VAL A 201 -6.73 5.81 38.72
C VAL A 201 -7.67 6.44 37.72
N ILE A 202 -7.73 5.84 36.51
CA ILE A 202 -8.68 6.23 35.47
C ILE A 202 -9.72 5.11 35.34
N TRP A 203 -10.95 5.45 35.68
CA TRP A 203 -12.06 4.53 35.59
C TRP A 203 -12.64 4.45 34.17
N GLU A 204 -13.06 3.26 33.76
CA GLU A 204 -13.87 3.08 32.57
C GLU A 204 -15.16 3.90 32.67
N THR A 205 -15.51 4.60 31.58
CA THR A 205 -16.72 5.45 31.53
C THR A 205 -18.01 4.62 31.42
N GLY A 206 -19.18 5.24 31.66
CA GLY A 206 -20.48 4.58 31.55
C GLY A 206 -20.85 3.69 32.75
N CYS A 207 -21.89 2.86 32.59
CA CYS A 207 -22.40 1.95 33.63
C CYS A 207 -21.45 0.81 33.95
N ASN A 208 -21.61 0.18 35.11
CA ASN A 208 -20.92 -1.07 35.45
C ASN A 208 -21.24 -2.14 34.39
N ARG A 209 -20.27 -2.98 34.11
CA ARG A 209 -20.48 -4.17 33.31
C ARG A 209 -21.12 -5.25 34.20
N ILE A 210 -21.91 -6.10 33.56
CA ILE A 210 -22.54 -7.23 34.24
C ILE A 210 -22.04 -8.50 33.56
N LEU A 211 -21.45 -9.39 34.37
CA LEU A 211 -21.15 -10.74 33.94
C LEU A 211 -22.24 -11.66 34.50
N ASP A 212 -22.88 -12.41 33.58
CA ASP A 212 -23.85 -13.44 33.94
C ASP A 212 -23.39 -14.74 33.23
N ASP A 213 -22.56 -15.52 33.90
CA ASP A 213 -22.11 -16.83 33.41
C ASP A 213 -22.75 -17.96 34.20
N THR A 214 -23.85 -18.48 33.66
CA THR A 214 -24.58 -19.60 34.24
C THR A 214 -23.92 -20.96 33.96
N VAL A 215 -23.00 -21.01 32.97
CA VAL A 215 -22.36 -22.27 32.54
C VAL A 215 -21.14 -22.61 33.39
N GLY A 216 -20.29 -21.66 33.68
CA GLY A 216 -19.04 -21.83 34.40
C GLY A 216 -18.08 -22.88 33.80
N PRO A 217 -16.81 -22.92 34.20
CA PRO A 217 -15.87 -23.94 33.75
C PRO A 217 -16.11 -25.27 34.48
N SER A 218 -16.10 -26.41 33.77
CA SER A 218 -15.93 -27.69 34.39
C SER A 218 -14.48 -27.90 34.90
N ARG A 219 -14.26 -28.87 35.80
CA ARG A 219 -12.96 -29.10 36.45
C ARG A 219 -11.79 -29.26 35.47
N ASP A 220 -12.06 -29.84 34.27
CA ASP A 220 -11.03 -30.15 33.26
C ASP A 220 -11.03 -29.21 32.07
N ASN A 221 -11.95 -28.25 32.03
CA ASN A 221 -12.13 -27.31 30.94
C ASN A 221 -11.61 -25.90 31.27
N VAL A 222 -11.37 -25.12 30.25
CA VAL A 222 -11.09 -23.66 30.33
C VAL A 222 -12.28 -22.91 29.76
N ARG A 223 -12.82 -21.98 30.53
CA ARG A 223 -13.85 -21.04 30.09
C ARG A 223 -13.20 -19.69 29.76
N VAL A 224 -13.35 -19.22 28.56
CA VAL A 224 -12.85 -17.90 28.11
C VAL A 224 -14.04 -17.01 27.81
N LEU A 225 -14.11 -15.87 28.48
CA LEU A 225 -15.13 -14.84 28.26
C LEU A 225 -14.49 -13.63 27.66
N GLU A 226 -14.75 -13.38 26.39
CA GLU A 226 -14.30 -12.17 25.69
C GLU A 226 -15.22 -11.01 26.01
N ASP A 227 -14.65 -9.92 26.50
CA ASP A 227 -15.40 -8.70 26.78
C ASP A 227 -15.43 -7.75 25.59
N THR A 228 -16.40 -6.86 25.62
CA THR A 228 -16.55 -5.80 24.62
C THR A 228 -15.44 -4.74 24.75
N ALA A 229 -15.31 -3.89 23.73
CA ALA A 229 -14.33 -2.81 23.72
C ALA A 229 -14.33 -1.98 25.02
N LEU A 230 -13.15 -1.68 25.52
CA LEU A 230 -12.99 -0.87 26.73
C LEU A 230 -13.37 0.59 26.46
N ARG A 231 -14.15 1.17 27.38
CA ARG A 231 -14.50 2.59 27.36
C ARG A 231 -13.45 3.43 28.11
N LEU A 232 -12.18 3.16 27.78
CA LEU A 232 -10.98 3.84 28.27
C LEU A 232 -10.25 4.51 27.14
N SER A 233 -9.54 5.59 27.42
CA SER A 233 -8.65 6.22 26.42
C SER A 233 -7.61 5.21 25.96
N GLN A 234 -7.52 5.02 24.64
CA GLN A 234 -6.55 4.13 24.04
C GLN A 234 -5.39 4.92 23.45
N TYR A 235 -4.23 4.29 23.44
CA TYR A 235 -3.10 4.76 22.67
C TYR A 235 -3.39 4.66 21.18
N GLN A 236 -3.17 5.74 20.44
CA GLN A 236 -3.27 5.75 18.97
C GLN A 236 -1.87 5.77 18.38
N ASP A 237 -1.59 4.84 17.46
CA ASP A 237 -0.31 4.81 16.76
C ASP A 237 -0.23 5.95 15.77
N ARG A 238 0.85 6.74 15.85
CA ARG A 238 1.20 7.76 14.87
C ARG A 238 2.68 7.62 14.55
N LEU A 239 2.98 7.15 13.34
CA LEU A 239 4.33 6.83 12.91
C LEU A 239 4.85 7.86 11.91
N ALA A 240 6.12 8.23 12.07
CA ALA A 240 6.85 9.03 11.10
C ALA A 240 7.61 8.12 10.13
N GLY A 241 7.76 8.56 8.89
CA GLY A 241 8.47 7.82 7.85
C GLY A 241 9.16 8.71 6.84
N ILE A 242 9.81 8.04 5.91
CA ILE A 242 10.51 8.68 4.79
C ILE A 242 10.13 7.99 3.48
N VAL A 243 10.00 8.78 2.40
CA VAL A 243 9.94 8.24 1.03
C VAL A 243 11.21 8.60 0.27
N VAL A 244 11.77 7.58 -0.41
CA VAL A 244 12.96 7.76 -1.26
C VAL A 244 12.98 6.69 -2.36
N PRO A 245 13.20 7.06 -3.64
CA PRO A 245 13.40 6.10 -4.71
C PRO A 245 14.67 5.29 -4.47
N VAL A 246 14.63 3.97 -4.66
CA VAL A 246 15.83 3.13 -4.46
C VAL A 246 16.97 3.57 -5.36
N PHE A 247 16.68 3.90 -6.62
CA PHE A 247 17.70 4.35 -7.59
C PHE A 247 18.42 5.63 -7.15
N SER A 248 17.79 6.48 -6.34
CA SER A 248 18.36 7.74 -5.89
C SER A 248 19.32 7.61 -4.71
N LEU A 249 19.34 6.48 -4.02
CA LEU A 249 20.22 6.25 -2.87
C LEU A 249 21.68 6.31 -3.27
N ARG A 250 22.49 6.86 -2.36
CA ARG A 250 23.92 7.02 -2.54
C ARG A 250 24.70 6.61 -1.30
N SER A 251 25.62 5.69 -1.49
CA SER A 251 26.63 5.35 -0.49
C SER A 251 28.02 5.35 -1.11
N ARG A 252 29.05 5.25 -0.29
CA ARG A 252 30.43 5.10 -0.79
C ARG A 252 30.65 3.82 -1.59
N ALA A 253 29.81 2.80 -1.36
CA ALA A 253 29.85 1.51 -2.02
C ALA A 253 28.96 1.43 -3.28
N SER A 254 28.08 2.39 -3.53
CA SER A 254 27.14 2.37 -4.67
C SER A 254 27.86 2.31 -6.03
N TRP A 255 27.14 1.81 -7.03
CA TRP A 255 27.59 1.68 -8.42
C TRP A 255 27.02 2.77 -9.34
N GLY A 256 26.87 4.00 -8.84
CA GLY A 256 26.25 5.12 -9.56
C GLY A 256 24.73 5.14 -9.47
N VAL A 257 24.14 4.19 -8.77
CA VAL A 257 22.71 4.03 -8.50
C VAL A 257 22.57 3.36 -7.13
N GLY A 258 21.48 3.62 -6.42
CA GLY A 258 21.15 2.91 -5.19
C GLY A 258 20.72 1.47 -5.45
N ASP A 259 20.98 0.59 -4.49
CA ASP A 259 20.67 -0.85 -4.57
C ASP A 259 20.15 -1.40 -3.23
N PHE A 260 19.92 -2.71 -3.16
CA PHE A 260 19.37 -3.35 -1.94
C PHE A 260 20.36 -3.32 -0.75
N GLY A 261 21.66 -3.19 -0.99
CA GLY A 261 22.64 -2.91 0.07
C GLY A 261 22.46 -1.50 0.64
N ASP A 262 22.21 -0.51 -0.23
CA ASP A 262 21.94 0.88 0.19
C ASP A 262 20.60 1.01 0.92
N MET A 263 19.58 0.22 0.55
CA MET A 263 18.33 0.14 1.33
C MET A 263 18.57 -0.31 2.77
N LYS A 264 19.44 -1.31 3.01
CA LYS A 264 19.79 -1.71 4.40
C LYS A 264 20.42 -0.57 5.18
N ARG A 265 21.31 0.21 4.54
CA ARG A 265 21.94 1.39 5.16
C ARG A 265 20.89 2.45 5.50
N MET A 266 19.92 2.67 4.58
CA MET A 266 18.82 3.61 4.77
C MET A 266 17.88 3.18 5.90
N VAL A 267 17.54 1.89 5.99
CA VAL A 267 16.79 1.32 7.13
C VAL A 267 17.54 1.55 8.45
N THR A 268 18.86 1.40 8.46
CA THR A 268 19.67 1.65 9.66
C THR A 268 19.58 3.09 10.10
N TRP A 269 19.68 4.03 9.18
CA TRP A 269 19.55 5.47 9.48
C TRP A 269 18.13 5.79 9.94
N ALA A 270 17.10 5.33 9.25
CA ALA A 270 15.71 5.57 9.63
C ALA A 270 15.41 5.11 11.06
N ASN A 271 15.82 3.90 11.43
CA ASN A 271 15.69 3.41 12.81
C ASN A 271 16.46 4.28 13.81
N HIS A 272 17.68 4.73 13.45
CA HIS A 272 18.51 5.57 14.31
C HIS A 272 17.84 6.89 14.67
N VAL A 273 17.12 7.51 13.72
CA VAL A 273 16.44 8.80 13.92
C VAL A 273 14.95 8.65 14.31
N GLY A 274 14.48 7.44 14.60
CA GLY A 274 13.09 7.19 15.05
C GLY A 274 12.05 7.19 13.94
N LEU A 275 12.44 7.02 12.69
CA LEU A 275 11.50 6.80 11.57
C LEU A 275 11.13 5.33 11.48
N HIS A 276 9.84 5.06 11.40
CA HIS A 276 9.27 3.72 11.43
C HIS A 276 8.72 3.24 10.08
N ALA A 277 8.82 4.03 9.03
CA ALA A 277 8.42 3.62 7.68
C ALA A 277 9.43 4.10 6.63
N LEU A 278 9.80 3.21 5.71
CA LEU A 278 10.56 3.51 4.50
C LEU A 278 9.69 3.16 3.30
N GLN A 279 9.19 4.19 2.62
CA GLN A 279 8.45 4.05 1.36
C GLN A 279 9.42 4.16 0.19
N ILE A 280 9.27 3.29 -0.79
CA ILE A 280 10.04 3.30 -2.03
C ILE A 280 9.11 3.42 -3.23
N LEU A 281 9.66 3.81 -4.40
CA LEU A 281 8.98 3.74 -5.68
C LEU A 281 9.08 2.33 -6.27
N PRO A 282 8.36 2.02 -7.38
CA PRO A 282 8.39 0.69 -7.99
C PRO A 282 9.81 0.24 -8.34
N ILE A 283 10.08 -1.04 -8.12
CA ILE A 283 11.40 -1.66 -8.32
C ILE A 283 11.39 -2.81 -9.33
N ASN A 284 10.29 -2.94 -10.05
CA ASN A 284 10.16 -3.94 -11.12
C ASN A 284 11.06 -3.59 -12.32
N ASP A 285 11.41 -4.60 -13.11
CA ASP A 285 12.22 -4.38 -14.32
C ASP A 285 11.46 -3.60 -15.38
N THR A 286 12.08 -2.54 -15.90
CA THR A 286 11.54 -1.64 -16.92
C THR A 286 12.32 -1.73 -18.24
N THR A 287 13.32 -2.62 -18.33
CA THR A 287 14.26 -2.69 -19.47
C THR A 287 13.57 -3.11 -20.76
N ARG A 288 13.44 -2.19 -21.71
CA ARG A 288 12.84 -2.40 -23.06
C ARG A 288 13.78 -2.00 -24.18
N THR A 289 14.36 -0.81 -24.06
CA THR A 289 15.19 -0.19 -25.12
C THR A 289 16.67 -0.18 -24.75
N GLY A 290 16.99 -0.32 -23.49
CA GLY A 290 18.35 -0.14 -22.94
C GLY A 290 18.80 1.31 -22.91
N THR A 291 17.88 2.27 -23.05
CA THR A 291 18.12 3.70 -23.03
C THR A 291 17.49 4.38 -21.80
N TRP A 292 17.68 5.68 -21.67
CA TRP A 292 17.10 6.51 -20.62
C TRP A 292 15.56 6.40 -20.52
N GLU A 293 14.87 6.04 -21.58
CA GLU A 293 13.40 5.83 -21.59
C GLU A 293 12.96 4.72 -20.62
N ASP A 294 13.85 3.78 -20.32
CA ASP A 294 13.61 2.71 -19.37
C ASP A 294 13.79 3.14 -17.91
N SER A 295 14.20 4.39 -17.66
CA SER A 295 14.37 4.93 -16.30
C SER A 295 13.04 5.18 -15.57
N TYR A 296 11.91 5.17 -16.26
CA TYR A 296 10.57 5.37 -15.71
C TYR A 296 10.10 4.15 -14.92
N PRO A 297 10.05 4.22 -13.57
CA PRO A 297 9.84 3.03 -12.72
C PRO A 297 8.43 2.42 -12.83
N TYR A 298 7.45 3.19 -13.27
CA TYR A 298 6.07 2.72 -13.45
C TYR A 298 5.84 1.95 -14.75
N ASN A 299 6.78 2.01 -15.70
CA ASN A 299 6.64 1.34 -17.00
C ASN A 299 7.27 -0.07 -17.01
N ALA A 300 6.89 -0.89 -16.05
CA ALA A 300 7.45 -2.22 -15.83
C ALA A 300 7.14 -3.20 -16.97
N ILE A 301 8.09 -4.08 -17.28
CA ILE A 301 7.91 -5.22 -18.19
C ILE A 301 7.45 -6.50 -17.50
N SER A 302 7.38 -6.50 -16.18
CA SER A 302 6.87 -7.62 -15.39
C SER A 302 6.31 -7.13 -14.05
N ILE A 303 5.16 -7.68 -13.64
CA ILE A 303 4.60 -7.43 -12.31
C ILE A 303 5.34 -8.18 -11.19
N TYR A 304 6.25 -9.09 -11.53
CA TYR A 304 6.98 -9.94 -10.58
C TYR A 304 8.49 -9.67 -10.57
N ALA A 305 9.10 -9.55 -11.76
CA ALA A 305 10.55 -9.49 -11.88
C ALA A 305 11.12 -8.14 -11.39
N LEU A 306 12.20 -8.21 -10.65
CA LEU A 306 12.92 -7.08 -10.09
C LEU A 306 13.97 -6.55 -11.09
N HIS A 307 14.19 -5.23 -11.08
CA HIS A 307 15.15 -4.62 -11.99
C HIS A 307 16.60 -4.97 -11.63
N PRO A 308 17.39 -5.50 -12.58
CA PRO A 308 18.78 -5.92 -12.30
C PRO A 308 19.69 -4.83 -11.72
N MET A 309 19.41 -3.56 -12.01
CA MET A 309 20.20 -2.44 -11.46
C MET A 309 20.17 -2.35 -9.93
N TYR A 310 19.16 -2.94 -9.26
CA TYR A 310 19.05 -2.93 -7.80
C TYR A 310 19.84 -4.05 -7.10
N ALA A 311 20.50 -4.94 -7.86
CA ALA A 311 21.38 -5.94 -7.27
C ALA A 311 22.53 -5.29 -6.49
N ASP A 312 22.72 -5.65 -5.23
CA ASP A 312 23.94 -5.38 -4.50
C ASP A 312 25.03 -6.35 -4.99
N VAL A 313 25.76 -5.93 -6.01
CA VAL A 313 26.83 -6.74 -6.60
C VAL A 313 28.04 -6.89 -5.68
N ASN A 314 28.20 -5.99 -4.68
CA ASN A 314 29.26 -6.12 -3.70
C ASN A 314 29.03 -7.34 -2.79
N ALA A 315 27.79 -7.73 -2.57
CA ALA A 315 27.44 -8.90 -1.77
C ALA A 315 27.74 -10.25 -2.46
N LEU A 316 27.98 -10.27 -3.78
CA LEU A 316 28.34 -11.48 -4.52
C LEU A 316 29.81 -11.89 -4.31
N GLY A 317 30.66 -10.95 -3.91
CA GLY A 317 32.09 -11.12 -3.83
C GLY A 317 32.83 -10.57 -5.06
N LYS A 318 34.13 -10.90 -5.15
CA LYS A 318 34.99 -10.38 -6.20
C LYS A 318 35.09 -11.38 -7.37
N LEU A 319 35.35 -10.84 -8.56
CA LEU A 319 35.70 -11.65 -9.73
C LEU A 319 37.04 -12.38 -9.53
N LYS A 320 37.18 -13.54 -10.14
CA LYS A 320 38.40 -14.37 -10.09
C LYS A 320 39.57 -13.67 -10.78
N ASP A 321 39.31 -12.96 -11.92
CA ASP A 321 40.34 -12.15 -12.56
C ASP A 321 40.48 -10.76 -11.90
N GLY A 322 41.59 -10.58 -11.18
CA GLY A 322 41.87 -9.32 -10.47
C GLY A 322 42.11 -8.10 -11.37
N LYS A 323 42.45 -8.29 -12.67
CA LYS A 323 42.57 -7.17 -13.62
C LYS A 323 41.22 -6.67 -14.02
N THR A 324 40.31 -7.54 -14.39
CA THR A 324 38.90 -7.23 -14.70
C THR A 324 38.21 -6.64 -13.50
N GLN A 325 38.41 -7.17 -12.29
CA GLN A 325 37.84 -6.57 -11.06
C GLN A 325 38.27 -5.11 -10.86
N ARG A 326 39.57 -4.79 -11.08
CA ARG A 326 40.05 -3.41 -10.96
C ARG A 326 39.46 -2.47 -12.01
N GLN A 327 39.19 -2.95 -13.23
CA GLN A 327 38.52 -2.17 -14.27
C GLN A 327 37.09 -1.83 -13.89
N PHE A 328 36.33 -2.81 -13.37
CA PHE A 328 34.97 -2.56 -12.87
C PHE A 328 34.97 -1.57 -11.69
N GLU A 329 35.88 -1.72 -10.75
CA GLU A 329 35.99 -0.81 -9.61
C GLU A 329 36.33 0.63 -10.03
N GLN A 330 37.17 0.81 -11.05
CA GLN A 330 37.46 2.14 -11.60
C GLN A 330 36.21 2.78 -12.24
N GLN A 331 35.44 2.00 -13.01
CA GLN A 331 34.21 2.48 -13.62
C GLN A 331 33.12 2.77 -12.57
N ARG A 332 32.97 1.90 -11.57
CA ARG A 332 32.10 2.11 -10.41
C ARG A 332 32.37 3.48 -9.75
N ARG A 333 33.64 3.77 -9.43
CA ARG A 333 34.02 5.05 -8.82
C ARG A 333 33.65 6.25 -9.68
N LYS A 334 33.85 6.17 -11.00
CA LYS A 334 33.48 7.23 -11.94
C LYS A 334 31.96 7.49 -11.90
N LEU A 335 31.15 6.43 -12.03
CA LEU A 335 29.69 6.55 -11.99
C LEU A 335 29.20 7.01 -10.61
N ASN A 336 29.83 6.53 -9.53
CA ASN A 336 29.44 6.94 -8.18
C ASN A 336 29.75 8.41 -7.87
N ALA A 337 30.71 9.02 -8.55
CA ALA A 337 31.03 10.45 -8.43
C ALA A 337 30.04 11.36 -9.15
N MET A 338 29.21 10.84 -10.04
CA MET A 338 28.24 11.65 -10.79
C MET A 338 27.14 12.19 -9.89
N ALA A 339 26.69 13.42 -10.14
CA ALA A 339 25.64 14.07 -9.37
C ALA A 339 24.27 13.42 -9.57
N GLN A 340 24.00 12.93 -10.76
CA GLN A 340 22.75 12.26 -11.16
C GLN A 340 23.02 10.83 -11.64
N VAL A 341 21.97 10.01 -11.77
CA VAL A 341 22.07 8.66 -12.30
C VAL A 341 22.26 8.71 -13.83
N ASP A 342 23.31 8.08 -14.34
CA ASP A 342 23.44 7.72 -15.74
C ASP A 342 22.88 6.30 -15.93
N TYR A 343 21.60 6.23 -16.28
CA TYR A 343 20.84 4.98 -16.33
C TYR A 343 21.49 3.95 -17.28
N GLU A 344 21.87 4.39 -18.47
CA GLU A 344 22.46 3.50 -19.49
C GLU A 344 23.83 2.95 -19.06
N ALA A 345 24.70 3.83 -18.55
CA ALA A 345 26.02 3.43 -18.12
C ALA A 345 25.99 2.51 -16.89
N VAL A 346 25.10 2.79 -15.95
CA VAL A 346 24.88 1.95 -14.76
C VAL A 346 24.37 0.58 -15.14
N ASN A 347 23.32 0.49 -15.95
CA ASN A 347 22.76 -0.78 -16.38
C ASN A 347 23.78 -1.62 -17.16
N ARG A 348 24.49 -0.99 -18.09
CA ARG A 348 25.56 -1.67 -18.82
C ARG A 348 26.62 -2.23 -17.89
N LEU A 349 27.13 -1.42 -16.96
CA LEU A 349 28.19 -1.82 -16.06
C LEU A 349 27.75 -2.97 -15.11
N LYS A 350 26.58 -2.84 -14.48
CA LYS A 350 26.06 -3.86 -13.55
C LYS A 350 25.73 -5.17 -14.27
N ASN A 351 25.08 -5.10 -15.45
CA ASN A 351 24.78 -6.29 -16.25
C ASN A 351 26.06 -7.01 -16.73
N GLN A 352 27.09 -6.25 -17.13
CA GLN A 352 28.39 -6.83 -17.49
C GLN A 352 29.06 -7.51 -16.30
N TYR A 353 29.02 -6.89 -15.11
CA TYR A 353 29.55 -7.50 -13.89
C TYR A 353 28.82 -8.80 -13.53
N LEU A 354 27.47 -8.75 -13.52
CA LEU A 354 26.63 -9.91 -13.22
C LEU A 354 26.90 -11.08 -14.19
N TRP A 355 26.99 -10.77 -15.50
CA TRP A 355 27.30 -11.78 -16.52
C TRP A 355 28.70 -12.37 -16.31
N THR A 356 29.72 -11.52 -16.10
CA THR A 356 31.09 -11.97 -15.87
C THR A 356 31.18 -12.87 -14.63
N TYR A 357 30.55 -12.44 -13.53
CA TYR A 357 30.51 -13.23 -12.30
C TYR A 357 29.83 -14.59 -12.50
N PHE A 358 28.67 -14.59 -13.18
CA PHE A 358 27.94 -15.81 -13.51
C PHE A 358 28.81 -16.78 -14.32
N VAL A 359 29.47 -16.29 -15.35
CA VAL A 359 30.33 -17.11 -16.23
C VAL A 359 31.53 -17.70 -15.47
N GLU A 360 32.19 -16.90 -14.63
CA GLU A 360 33.31 -17.35 -13.81
C GLU A 360 32.95 -18.40 -12.75
N ASN A 361 31.70 -18.41 -12.30
CA ASN A 361 31.22 -19.25 -11.19
C ASN A 361 30.11 -20.22 -11.63
N GLU A 362 29.87 -20.39 -12.92
CA GLU A 362 28.70 -21.12 -13.44
C GLU A 362 28.59 -22.57 -12.93
N GLN A 363 29.71 -23.23 -12.63
CA GLN A 363 29.70 -24.59 -12.11
C GLN A 363 29.32 -24.67 -10.63
N ASP A 364 29.56 -23.59 -9.89
CA ASP A 364 29.30 -23.51 -8.45
C ASP A 364 27.90 -22.90 -8.17
N ILE A 365 27.27 -22.30 -9.19
CA ILE A 365 25.97 -21.65 -9.07
C ILE A 365 24.82 -22.65 -9.27
N GLU A 366 24.07 -22.88 -8.20
CA GLU A 366 22.81 -23.59 -8.26
C GLU A 366 21.68 -22.60 -8.65
N VAL A 367 21.01 -22.86 -9.77
CA VAL A 367 19.95 -22.02 -10.29
C VAL A 367 18.60 -22.63 -9.98
N SER A 368 17.78 -21.89 -9.24
CA SER A 368 16.36 -22.22 -8.98
C SER A 368 15.46 -21.59 -10.04
N PHE A 369 14.64 -22.40 -10.68
CA PHE A 369 13.68 -21.96 -11.68
C PHE A 369 12.33 -21.71 -11.00
N ASN A 370 12.08 -20.47 -10.61
CA ASN A 370 10.80 -20.07 -10.01
C ASN A 370 9.71 -19.98 -11.12
N PRO A 371 8.65 -20.80 -11.09
CA PRO A 371 7.63 -20.82 -12.14
C PRO A 371 6.99 -19.44 -12.40
N VAL A 372 6.82 -18.64 -11.36
CA VAL A 372 6.21 -17.28 -11.48
C VAL A 372 7.09 -16.33 -12.31
N LEU A 373 8.41 -16.55 -12.32
CA LEU A 373 9.37 -15.71 -13.01
C LEU A 373 9.76 -16.26 -14.41
N MET A 374 9.43 -17.52 -14.73
CA MET A 374 9.83 -18.10 -16.00
C MET A 374 9.31 -17.38 -17.25
N PRO A 375 8.07 -16.86 -17.29
CA PRO A 375 7.63 -16.05 -18.43
C PRO A 375 8.52 -14.84 -18.68
N TYR A 376 8.95 -14.13 -17.62
CA TYR A 376 9.90 -13.02 -17.73
C TYR A 376 11.27 -13.50 -18.20
N VAL A 377 11.77 -14.61 -17.68
CA VAL A 377 13.08 -15.15 -18.07
C VAL A 377 13.12 -15.47 -19.57
N TYR A 378 12.10 -16.15 -20.08
CA TYR A 378 12.01 -16.44 -21.52
C TYR A 378 11.86 -15.16 -22.37
N TYR A 379 11.04 -14.21 -21.89
CA TYR A 379 10.87 -12.93 -22.56
C TYR A 379 12.20 -12.17 -22.71
N ARG A 380 13.01 -12.11 -21.64
CA ARG A 380 14.35 -11.47 -21.66
C ARG A 380 15.29 -12.13 -22.64
N VAL A 381 15.32 -13.47 -22.67
CA VAL A 381 16.15 -14.19 -23.64
C VAL A 381 15.70 -13.89 -25.08
N LEU A 382 14.40 -13.86 -25.34
CA LEU A 382 13.87 -13.57 -26.67
C LEU A 382 14.11 -12.10 -27.08
N MET A 383 14.03 -11.14 -26.14
CA MET A 383 14.45 -9.77 -26.39
C MET A 383 15.90 -9.68 -26.86
N ASP A 384 16.81 -10.42 -26.20
CA ASP A 384 18.21 -10.45 -26.63
C ASP A 384 18.42 -11.12 -28.00
N VAL A 385 17.58 -12.08 -28.33
CA VAL A 385 17.66 -12.81 -29.62
C VAL A 385 17.11 -11.98 -30.75
N TYR A 386 16.00 -11.31 -30.54
CA TYR A 386 15.30 -10.56 -31.58
C TYR A 386 15.62 -9.05 -31.60
N GLY A 387 16.31 -8.55 -30.57
CA GLY A 387 16.72 -7.14 -30.48
C GLY A 387 15.58 -6.15 -30.23
N THR A 388 14.40 -6.63 -29.85
CA THR A 388 13.22 -5.78 -29.56
C THR A 388 12.39 -6.34 -28.43
N ALA A 389 11.82 -5.45 -27.60
CA ALA A 389 10.83 -5.80 -26.57
C ALA A 389 9.42 -6.02 -27.16
N ASN A 390 9.18 -5.58 -28.40
CA ASN A 390 7.88 -5.73 -29.02
C ASN A 390 7.67 -7.17 -29.52
N PHE A 391 7.11 -8.01 -28.65
CA PHE A 391 6.87 -9.42 -28.96
C PHE A 391 5.96 -9.65 -30.17
N ARG A 392 5.17 -8.66 -30.57
CA ARG A 392 4.33 -8.73 -31.77
C ARG A 392 5.15 -8.69 -33.07
N GLU A 393 6.37 -8.16 -33.01
CA GLU A 393 7.32 -8.10 -34.14
C GLU A 393 8.23 -9.35 -34.21
N TRP A 394 8.21 -10.21 -33.19
CA TRP A 394 9.05 -11.40 -33.18
C TRP A 394 8.63 -12.35 -34.30
N PRO A 395 9.58 -12.91 -35.05
CA PRO A 395 9.27 -13.89 -36.10
C PRO A 395 8.53 -15.12 -35.56
N ASP A 396 9.02 -15.64 -34.42
CA ASP A 396 8.44 -16.73 -33.66
C ASP A 396 8.12 -16.30 -32.21
N HIS A 397 7.30 -17.08 -31.52
CA HIS A 397 6.98 -16.87 -30.10
C HIS A 397 6.21 -15.58 -29.79
N ARG A 398 5.36 -15.10 -30.71
CA ARG A 398 4.48 -13.95 -30.46
C ARG A 398 3.45 -14.21 -29.37
N SER A 399 3.16 -15.49 -29.09
CA SER A 399 2.36 -15.96 -27.96
C SER A 399 3.19 -16.87 -27.07
N TYR A 400 2.86 -16.90 -25.78
CA TYR A 400 3.52 -17.74 -24.81
C TYR A 400 3.10 -19.20 -24.97
N ASP A 401 4.07 -20.10 -25.03
CA ASP A 401 3.93 -21.55 -24.96
C ASP A 401 5.17 -22.11 -24.24
N GLU A 402 5.02 -22.46 -22.98
CA GLU A 402 6.14 -22.86 -22.11
C GLU A 402 6.89 -24.07 -22.67
N LYS A 403 6.16 -25.11 -23.10
CA LYS A 403 6.79 -26.35 -23.61
C LYS A 403 7.59 -26.10 -24.89
N ARG A 404 7.03 -25.31 -25.80
CA ARG A 404 7.69 -24.93 -27.04
C ARG A 404 8.92 -24.05 -26.76
N LEU A 405 8.80 -23.09 -25.83
CA LEU A 405 9.89 -22.19 -25.41
C LEU A 405 11.03 -22.99 -24.79
N GLU A 406 10.76 -23.84 -23.79
CA GLU A 406 11.79 -24.65 -23.14
C GLU A 406 12.54 -25.53 -24.16
N LYS A 407 11.82 -26.22 -25.04
CA LYS A 407 12.39 -27.00 -26.12
C LYS A 407 13.32 -26.14 -27.01
N THR A 408 12.84 -24.99 -27.47
CA THR A 408 13.60 -24.07 -28.33
C THR A 408 14.87 -23.57 -27.62
N MET A 409 14.78 -23.15 -26.35
CA MET A 409 15.92 -22.65 -25.59
C MET A 409 16.99 -23.72 -25.38
N ARG A 410 16.58 -24.98 -25.11
CA ARG A 410 17.51 -26.10 -24.95
C ARG A 410 18.20 -26.49 -26.26
N GLN A 411 17.48 -26.48 -27.39
CA GLN A 411 18.00 -26.83 -28.71
C GLN A 411 18.87 -25.75 -29.35
N SER A 412 18.59 -24.46 -29.07
CA SER A 412 19.25 -23.31 -29.68
C SER A 412 20.45 -22.75 -28.92
N ASN A 413 20.99 -23.47 -27.95
CA ASN A 413 22.11 -23.02 -27.10
C ASN A 413 21.83 -21.75 -26.25
N HIS A 414 20.54 -21.34 -26.15
CA HIS A 414 20.16 -20.18 -25.33
C HIS A 414 19.91 -20.54 -23.85
N TRP A 415 20.00 -21.83 -23.50
CA TRP A 415 19.75 -22.31 -22.13
C TRP A 415 20.67 -21.66 -21.08
N ARG A 416 21.90 -21.31 -21.48
CA ARG A 416 22.83 -20.57 -20.62
C ARG A 416 22.29 -19.18 -20.24
N LYS A 417 21.64 -18.46 -21.18
CA LYS A 417 20.99 -17.19 -20.90
C LYS A 417 19.75 -17.36 -20.01
N VAL A 418 18.97 -18.44 -20.20
CA VAL A 418 17.85 -18.79 -19.32
C VAL A 418 18.35 -18.97 -17.89
N ARG A 419 19.42 -19.76 -17.68
CA ARG A 419 20.05 -19.91 -16.35
C ARG A 419 20.53 -18.57 -15.78
N TYR A 420 21.14 -17.73 -16.58
CA TYR A 420 21.62 -16.41 -16.17
C TYR A 420 20.48 -15.51 -15.69
N TYR A 421 19.44 -15.33 -16.46
CA TYR A 421 18.32 -14.48 -16.06
C TYR A 421 17.56 -15.04 -14.85
N ALA A 422 17.40 -16.35 -14.76
CA ALA A 422 16.81 -16.99 -13.60
C ALA A 422 17.66 -16.76 -12.34
N TRP A 423 18.99 -16.90 -12.44
CA TRP A 423 19.91 -16.62 -11.36
C TRP A 423 19.90 -15.15 -10.93
N VAL A 424 19.88 -14.20 -11.86
CA VAL A 424 19.80 -12.77 -11.54
C VAL A 424 18.55 -12.48 -10.71
N GLN A 425 17.39 -13.03 -11.09
CA GLN A 425 16.17 -12.86 -10.32
C GLN A 425 16.24 -13.57 -8.96
N GLN A 426 16.87 -14.73 -8.88
CA GLN A 426 17.09 -15.46 -7.62
C GLN A 426 17.86 -14.61 -6.60
N ILE A 427 18.98 -13.98 -7.02
CA ILE A 427 19.77 -13.12 -6.11
C ILE A 427 19.00 -11.86 -5.71
N LEU A 428 18.28 -11.22 -6.64
CA LEU A 428 17.49 -10.03 -6.36
C LEU A 428 16.39 -10.31 -5.32
N VAL A 429 15.64 -11.40 -5.53
CA VAL A 429 14.59 -11.85 -4.61
C VAL A 429 15.17 -12.14 -3.23
N GLN A 430 16.31 -12.83 -3.16
CA GLN A 430 16.96 -13.14 -1.89
C GLN A 430 17.44 -11.87 -1.17
N GLN A 431 18.11 -10.97 -1.89
CA GLN A 431 18.60 -9.71 -1.32
C GLN A 431 17.47 -8.83 -0.80
N LEU A 432 16.35 -8.73 -1.53
CA LEU A 432 15.20 -7.93 -1.09
C LEU A 432 14.50 -8.58 0.12
N LYS A 433 14.36 -9.90 0.17
CA LYS A 433 13.89 -10.63 1.37
C LYS A 433 14.78 -10.35 2.58
N ASP A 434 16.09 -10.30 2.38
CA ASP A 434 17.03 -9.99 3.46
C ASP A 434 16.90 -8.54 3.95
N VAL A 435 16.63 -7.59 3.03
CA VAL A 435 16.28 -6.20 3.40
C VAL A 435 15.02 -6.18 4.24
N HIS A 436 13.97 -6.88 3.79
CA HIS A 436 12.68 -6.92 4.48
C HIS A 436 12.81 -7.51 5.90
N LYS A 437 13.47 -8.67 6.03
CA LYS A 437 13.75 -9.26 7.35
C LYS A 437 14.57 -8.32 8.26
N TYR A 438 15.53 -7.60 7.66
CA TYR A 438 16.33 -6.63 8.40
C TYR A 438 15.49 -5.44 8.88
N ALA A 439 14.63 -4.89 8.02
CA ALA A 439 13.74 -3.78 8.33
C ALA A 439 12.76 -4.14 9.47
N ARG A 440 12.13 -5.31 9.41
CA ARG A 440 11.26 -5.83 10.49
C ARG A 440 12.01 -5.89 11.83
N ARG A 441 13.23 -6.43 11.85
CA ARG A 441 14.05 -6.48 13.10
C ARG A 441 14.42 -5.10 13.63
N LYS A 442 14.41 -4.08 12.78
CA LYS A 442 14.68 -2.68 13.15
C LYS A 442 13.42 -1.89 13.47
N GLY A 443 12.24 -2.49 13.39
CA GLY A 443 10.97 -1.78 13.58
C GLY A 443 10.69 -0.73 12.51
N VAL A 444 11.10 -1.02 11.25
CA VAL A 444 10.90 -0.14 10.10
C VAL A 444 10.03 -0.87 9.07
N ILE A 445 8.84 -0.35 8.83
CA ILE A 445 7.90 -0.84 7.83
C ILE A 445 8.47 -0.57 6.43
N LEU A 446 8.65 -1.60 5.60
CA LEU A 446 8.90 -1.40 4.19
C LEU A 446 7.57 -1.23 3.46
N LYS A 447 7.37 -0.05 2.86
CA LYS A 447 6.18 0.28 2.07
C LYS A 447 6.55 0.32 0.60
N GLY A 448 6.06 -0.67 -0.14
CA GLY A 448 6.22 -0.75 -1.60
C GLY A 448 5.26 0.15 -2.35
N ASP A 449 5.50 0.31 -3.64
CA ASP A 449 4.62 1.02 -4.56
C ASP A 449 4.20 0.09 -5.69
N MET A 450 2.90 -0.01 -5.95
CA MET A 450 2.32 -0.91 -6.93
C MET A 450 1.80 -0.10 -8.12
N PRO A 451 2.51 -0.12 -9.28
CA PRO A 451 2.04 0.57 -10.48
C PRO A 451 0.65 0.11 -10.89
N ILE A 452 -0.18 1.06 -11.32
CA ILE A 452 -1.51 0.75 -11.85
C ILE A 452 -1.44 -0.06 -13.16
N GLY A 453 -0.40 0.11 -13.95
CA GLY A 453 -0.25 -0.52 -15.24
C GLY A 453 1.06 -1.30 -15.42
N VAL A 454 1.23 -1.82 -16.60
CA VAL A 454 2.47 -2.44 -17.11
C VAL A 454 2.71 -1.98 -18.54
N SER A 455 3.94 -2.06 -19.00
CA SER A 455 4.26 -1.77 -20.40
C SER A 455 3.43 -2.63 -21.35
N ARG A 456 2.94 -2.02 -22.43
CA ARG A 456 2.27 -2.72 -23.53
C ARG A 456 3.15 -3.82 -24.13
N ASN A 457 4.46 -3.57 -24.19
CA ASN A 457 5.50 -4.51 -24.62
C ASN A 457 6.19 -5.08 -23.37
N SER A 458 5.51 -6.02 -22.73
CA SER A 458 5.96 -6.61 -21.46
C SER A 458 5.77 -8.12 -21.44
N ALA A 459 6.57 -8.80 -20.64
CA ALA A 459 6.41 -10.23 -20.34
C ALA A 459 5.01 -10.53 -19.78
N THR A 460 4.47 -9.60 -18.96
CA THR A 460 3.14 -9.77 -18.35
C THR A 460 2.04 -9.77 -19.41
N VAL A 461 2.03 -8.81 -20.35
CA VAL A 461 1.03 -8.76 -21.42
C VAL A 461 1.23 -9.91 -22.40
N TRP A 462 2.46 -10.35 -22.66
CA TRP A 462 2.77 -11.50 -23.50
C TRP A 462 2.28 -12.82 -22.93
N PHE A 463 2.40 -12.98 -21.61
CA PHE A 463 1.99 -14.19 -20.88
C PHE A 463 0.49 -14.23 -20.62
N ASP A 464 -0.09 -13.12 -20.19
CA ASP A 464 -1.46 -12.96 -19.72
C ASP A 464 -2.29 -11.96 -20.55
N PRO A 465 -2.31 -12.04 -21.90
CA PRO A 465 -2.94 -11.01 -22.76
C PRO A 465 -4.44 -10.85 -22.51
N GLN A 466 -5.11 -11.89 -21.99
CA GLN A 466 -6.56 -11.89 -21.71
C GLN A 466 -6.99 -10.90 -20.63
N TYR A 467 -6.07 -10.44 -19.79
CA TYR A 467 -6.36 -9.49 -18.71
C TYR A 467 -6.20 -8.03 -19.12
N PHE A 468 -5.93 -7.76 -20.40
CA PHE A 468 -5.64 -6.41 -20.89
C PHE A 468 -6.43 -6.05 -22.14
N HIS A 469 -6.91 -4.78 -22.20
CA HIS A 469 -7.37 -4.15 -23.42
C HIS A 469 -6.18 -3.44 -24.09
N THR A 470 -5.77 -3.97 -25.25
CA THR A 470 -4.58 -3.44 -25.94
C THR A 470 -4.93 -2.41 -27.04
N ASP A 471 -6.18 -2.09 -27.23
CA ASP A 471 -6.74 -1.11 -28.14
C ASP A 471 -6.93 0.29 -27.48
N GLY A 472 -6.72 0.38 -26.16
CA GLY A 472 -6.76 1.61 -25.37
C GLY A 472 -5.46 1.84 -24.61
N GLN A 473 -5.31 3.05 -24.08
CA GLN A 473 -4.19 3.50 -23.25
C GLN A 473 -4.72 4.16 -22.00
N ALA A 474 -4.18 3.77 -20.83
CA ALA A 474 -4.48 4.44 -19.58
C ALA A 474 -3.85 5.83 -19.52
N GLY A 475 -4.53 6.75 -18.86
CA GLY A 475 -4.06 8.10 -18.64
C GLY A 475 -4.88 8.83 -17.57
N ALA A 476 -4.78 10.14 -17.55
CA ALA A 476 -5.59 11.03 -16.72
C ALA A 476 -6.24 12.12 -17.58
N PRO A 477 -7.46 12.57 -17.23
CA PRO A 477 -8.11 13.68 -17.92
C PRO A 477 -7.33 14.98 -17.71
N PRO A 478 -7.59 16.02 -18.53
CA PRO A 478 -7.09 17.36 -18.30
C PRO A 478 -7.38 17.86 -16.88
N ASP A 479 -6.38 18.46 -16.27
CA ASP A 479 -6.46 19.04 -14.94
C ASP A 479 -5.59 20.32 -14.83
N PHE A 480 -5.48 20.86 -13.62
CA PHE A 480 -4.64 22.04 -13.35
C PHE A 480 -3.15 21.83 -13.69
N PHE A 481 -2.65 20.60 -13.59
CA PHE A 481 -1.24 20.26 -13.81
C PHE A 481 -0.94 19.92 -15.28
N SER A 482 -1.94 19.47 -16.04
CA SER A 482 -1.80 19.10 -17.44
C SER A 482 -3.03 19.48 -18.26
N GLU A 483 -2.96 20.58 -18.96
CA GLU A 483 -4.05 21.11 -19.80
C GLU A 483 -4.52 20.14 -20.89
N LYS A 484 -3.62 19.26 -21.38
CA LYS A 484 -3.92 18.23 -22.38
C LYS A 484 -4.21 16.85 -21.76
N GLY A 485 -4.28 16.76 -20.42
CA GLY A 485 -4.30 15.48 -19.76
C GLY A 485 -2.96 14.73 -19.86
N GLN A 486 -2.94 13.50 -19.38
CA GLN A 486 -1.76 12.64 -19.38
C GLN A 486 -2.06 11.34 -20.13
N ASN A 487 -1.15 10.91 -20.99
CA ASN A 487 -1.19 9.58 -21.62
C ASN A 487 -0.02 8.74 -21.07
N TRP A 488 -0.33 7.72 -20.25
CA TRP A 488 0.69 6.87 -19.64
C TRP A 488 1.13 5.72 -20.55
N GLY A 489 0.40 5.46 -21.66
CA GLY A 489 0.75 4.45 -22.67
C GLY A 489 0.48 3.00 -22.25
N PHE A 490 0.00 2.72 -21.05
CA PHE A 490 -0.29 1.38 -20.55
C PHE A 490 -1.60 0.84 -21.13
N PRO A 491 -1.71 -0.48 -21.43
CA PRO A 491 -2.99 -1.09 -21.71
C PRO A 491 -3.88 -1.04 -20.44
N THR A 492 -5.18 -0.88 -20.61
CA THR A 492 -6.14 -0.92 -19.50
C THR A 492 -6.51 -2.35 -19.14
N TYR A 493 -6.98 -2.58 -17.91
CA TYR A 493 -7.34 -3.92 -17.43
C TYR A 493 -8.71 -4.37 -17.93
N ASN A 494 -8.79 -5.63 -18.36
CA ASN A 494 -10.04 -6.33 -18.60
C ASN A 494 -10.54 -6.92 -17.26
N TRP A 495 -11.26 -6.10 -16.50
CA TRP A 495 -11.74 -6.49 -15.18
C TRP A 495 -12.73 -7.64 -15.20
N ASP A 496 -13.51 -7.81 -16.25
CA ASP A 496 -14.45 -8.92 -16.36
C ASP A 496 -13.71 -10.28 -16.47
N ASN A 497 -12.62 -10.31 -17.23
CA ASN A 497 -11.77 -11.51 -17.27
C ASN A 497 -11.01 -11.72 -15.95
N ILE A 498 -10.51 -10.66 -15.32
CA ILE A 498 -9.81 -10.75 -14.04
C ILE A 498 -10.72 -11.29 -12.92
N LEU A 499 -11.99 -10.93 -12.91
CA LEU A 499 -12.92 -11.30 -11.85
C LEU A 499 -13.63 -12.66 -12.07
N ARG A 500 -13.51 -13.28 -13.26
CA ARG A 500 -14.11 -14.60 -13.53
C ARG A 500 -13.65 -15.68 -12.57
N ASP A 501 -12.43 -15.58 -12.04
CA ASP A 501 -11.85 -16.49 -11.05
C ASP A 501 -11.66 -15.82 -9.68
N ASN A 502 -12.51 -14.86 -9.34
CA ASN A 502 -12.40 -14.06 -8.11
C ASN A 502 -11.08 -13.28 -7.98
N GLY A 503 -10.48 -12.84 -9.08
CA GLY A 503 -9.31 -12.00 -9.11
C GLY A 503 -8.01 -12.70 -8.70
N VAL A 504 -7.88 -13.99 -8.99
CA VAL A 504 -6.67 -14.78 -8.66
C VAL A 504 -5.40 -14.13 -9.20
N TRP A 505 -5.47 -13.52 -10.39
CA TRP A 505 -4.32 -12.81 -10.97
C TRP A 505 -3.80 -11.67 -10.05
N TRP A 506 -4.70 -10.83 -9.54
CA TRP A 506 -4.35 -9.76 -8.58
C TRP A 506 -3.88 -10.32 -7.24
N LYS A 507 -4.55 -11.36 -6.74
CA LYS A 507 -4.17 -12.04 -5.49
C LYS A 507 -2.74 -12.57 -5.56
N ASN A 508 -2.38 -13.26 -6.65
CA ASN A 508 -1.03 -13.80 -6.83
C ASN A 508 0.03 -12.70 -6.87
N ARG A 509 -0.26 -11.58 -7.53
CA ARG A 509 0.63 -10.41 -7.54
C ARG A 509 0.91 -9.90 -6.12
N LEU A 510 -0.12 -9.75 -5.30
CA LEU A 510 0.01 -9.22 -3.94
C LEU A 510 0.64 -10.23 -2.97
N VAL A 511 0.31 -11.50 -3.07
CA VAL A 511 0.96 -12.57 -2.30
C VAL A 511 2.46 -12.61 -2.61
N TYR A 512 2.84 -12.41 -3.87
CA TYR A 512 4.25 -12.30 -4.23
C TYR A 512 4.92 -11.05 -3.62
N MET A 513 4.26 -9.90 -3.67
CA MET A 513 4.77 -8.65 -3.07
C MET A 513 4.90 -8.73 -1.53
N ALA A 514 4.01 -9.45 -0.85
CA ALA A 514 4.03 -9.61 0.61
C ALA A 514 5.30 -10.32 1.14
N GLN A 515 6.10 -10.94 0.27
CA GLN A 515 7.41 -11.47 0.62
C GLN A 515 8.45 -10.37 0.89
N PHE A 516 8.18 -9.13 0.46
CA PHE A 516 9.13 -8.01 0.47
C PHE A 516 8.64 -6.80 1.23
N PHE A 517 7.31 -6.66 1.43
CA PHE A 517 6.70 -5.47 1.97
C PHE A 517 5.68 -5.79 3.05
N ASP A 518 5.51 -4.85 3.98
CA ASP A 518 4.51 -4.89 5.04
C ASP A 518 3.36 -3.91 4.80
N ALA A 519 3.58 -2.97 3.92
CA ALA A 519 2.61 -2.00 3.44
C ALA A 519 2.82 -1.75 1.95
N TYR A 520 1.79 -1.30 1.23
CA TYR A 520 1.94 -0.90 -0.15
C TYR A 520 1.00 0.25 -0.51
N ARG A 521 1.43 1.06 -1.47
CA ARG A 521 0.63 2.09 -2.12
C ARG A 521 0.02 1.50 -3.38
N ILE A 522 -1.29 1.61 -3.52
CA ILE A 522 -1.95 1.40 -4.80
C ILE A 522 -1.81 2.71 -5.57
N ASP A 523 -1.00 2.69 -6.60
CA ASP A 523 -0.89 3.78 -7.54
C ASP A 523 -2.21 3.94 -8.28
N HIS A 524 -2.71 5.19 -8.38
CA HIS A 524 -3.98 5.52 -9.02
C HIS A 524 -5.13 4.57 -8.63
N VAL A 525 -5.48 4.54 -7.34
CA VAL A 525 -6.56 3.64 -6.83
C VAL A 525 -7.87 3.82 -7.57
N LEU A 526 -8.09 5.01 -8.18
CA LEU A 526 -9.24 5.29 -9.02
C LEU A 526 -9.40 4.30 -10.17
N GLY A 527 -8.32 3.67 -10.64
CA GLY A 527 -8.34 2.59 -11.64
C GLY A 527 -9.15 1.35 -11.24
N PHE A 528 -9.42 1.16 -9.92
CA PHE A 528 -10.35 0.12 -9.43
C PHE A 528 -11.83 0.54 -9.55
N PHE A 529 -12.10 1.82 -9.73
CA PHE A 529 -13.43 2.36 -9.95
C PHE A 529 -13.65 2.63 -11.43
N ARG A 530 -12.74 3.37 -12.02
CA ARG A 530 -12.71 3.81 -13.42
C ARG A 530 -11.29 4.15 -13.84
N ILE A 531 -11.00 4.02 -15.10
CA ILE A 531 -9.74 4.49 -15.71
C ILE A 531 -10.04 5.47 -16.85
N TRP A 532 -9.24 6.53 -16.99
CA TRP A 532 -9.27 7.36 -18.18
C TRP A 532 -8.61 6.60 -19.33
N GLN A 533 -9.40 6.23 -20.33
CA GLN A 533 -8.91 5.48 -21.47
C GLN A 533 -8.82 6.37 -22.70
N ILE A 534 -7.62 6.43 -23.27
CA ILE A 534 -7.30 7.18 -24.49
C ILE A 534 -7.19 6.15 -25.64
N PRO A 535 -7.80 6.39 -26.81
CA PRO A 535 -7.67 5.49 -27.96
C PRO A 535 -6.20 5.25 -28.34
N TYR A 536 -5.86 4.00 -28.69
CA TYR A 536 -4.51 3.68 -29.14
C TYR A 536 -4.15 4.44 -30.41
N GLY A 537 -2.97 5.02 -30.46
CA GLY A 537 -2.49 5.81 -31.61
C GLY A 537 -2.66 7.32 -31.44
N THR A 538 -3.41 7.81 -30.43
CA THR A 538 -3.43 9.24 -30.08
C THR A 538 -2.59 9.53 -28.85
N SER A 539 -1.92 10.68 -28.86
CA SER A 539 -1.17 11.19 -27.68
C SER A 539 -1.97 12.23 -26.88
N ASP A 540 -3.08 12.73 -27.41
CA ASP A 540 -3.89 13.77 -26.79
C ASP A 540 -4.82 13.18 -25.73
N GLY A 541 -4.57 13.49 -24.47
CA GLY A 541 -5.36 13.01 -23.34
C GLY A 541 -6.82 13.52 -23.31
N ARG A 542 -7.11 14.63 -24.03
CA ARG A 542 -8.47 15.18 -24.16
C ARG A 542 -9.43 14.26 -24.91
N MET A 543 -8.89 13.34 -25.74
CA MET A 543 -9.66 12.37 -26.53
C MET A 543 -10.07 11.12 -25.75
N GLY A 544 -9.77 11.07 -24.47
CA GLY A 544 -10.16 9.97 -23.58
C GLY A 544 -11.60 10.07 -23.09
N TYR A 545 -12.05 8.94 -22.49
CA TYR A 545 -13.28 8.85 -21.72
C TYR A 545 -13.07 7.83 -20.59
N PHE A 546 -13.95 7.83 -19.59
CA PHE A 546 -13.83 6.88 -18.47
C PHE A 546 -14.30 5.49 -18.88
N LEU A 547 -13.59 4.47 -18.37
CA LEU A 547 -13.93 3.06 -18.54
C LEU A 547 -13.92 2.37 -17.14
N PRO A 548 -15.03 1.69 -16.72
CA PRO A 548 -16.34 1.72 -17.35
C PRO A 548 -17.11 3.02 -17.09
N ASP A 549 -18.05 3.31 -17.95
CA ASP A 549 -18.96 4.43 -17.81
C ASP A 549 -20.39 4.08 -18.26
N LEU A 550 -21.26 5.07 -18.25
CA LEU A 550 -22.65 4.98 -18.71
C LEU A 550 -22.85 6.00 -19.84
N PRO A 551 -22.43 5.67 -21.10
CA PRO A 551 -22.55 6.56 -22.23
C PRO A 551 -24.02 6.92 -22.51
N MET A 552 -24.24 8.00 -23.23
CA MET A 552 -25.57 8.54 -23.52
C MET A 552 -26.02 8.22 -24.93
N THR A 553 -27.30 7.90 -25.11
CA THR A 553 -27.91 7.84 -26.44
C THR A 553 -28.23 9.24 -26.94
N GLU A 554 -28.37 9.39 -28.27
CA GLU A 554 -28.80 10.67 -28.87
C GLU A 554 -30.18 11.11 -28.33
N ASP A 555 -31.12 10.18 -28.14
CA ASP A 555 -32.43 10.47 -27.56
C ASP A 555 -32.32 11.02 -26.12
N GLU A 556 -31.40 10.52 -25.34
CA GLU A 556 -31.15 11.03 -23.98
C GLU A 556 -30.54 12.42 -24.01
N ILE A 557 -29.59 12.69 -24.90
CA ILE A 557 -28.99 14.00 -25.13
C ILE A 557 -30.08 15.00 -25.57
N ARG A 558 -31.00 14.61 -26.46
CA ARG A 558 -32.11 15.40 -26.92
C ARG A 558 -33.11 15.74 -25.79
N ARG A 559 -33.42 14.77 -24.92
CA ARG A 559 -34.28 14.97 -23.76
C ARG A 559 -33.69 15.98 -22.76
N ASN A 560 -32.38 16.09 -22.69
CA ASN A 560 -31.69 17.10 -21.89
C ASN A 560 -31.63 18.49 -22.57
N GLY A 561 -32.31 18.66 -23.69
CA GLY A 561 -32.47 19.97 -24.37
C GLY A 561 -31.41 20.36 -25.37
N PHE A 562 -30.45 19.47 -25.68
CA PHE A 562 -29.40 19.68 -26.68
C PHE A 562 -29.86 19.21 -28.06
N TRP A 563 -29.97 20.14 -29.04
CA TRP A 563 -30.58 19.88 -30.33
C TRP A 563 -29.65 20.05 -31.54
N LYS A 564 -28.43 20.51 -31.35
CA LYS A 564 -27.43 20.57 -32.44
C LYS A 564 -27.20 19.17 -33.01
N PRO A 565 -27.10 19.02 -34.38
CA PRO A 565 -26.85 17.70 -34.97
C PRO A 565 -25.56 17.06 -34.45
N MET A 566 -25.62 15.78 -34.09
CA MET A 566 -24.50 15.06 -33.50
C MET A 566 -23.29 15.01 -34.44
N GLN A 567 -23.51 14.93 -35.77
CA GLN A 567 -22.47 14.94 -36.80
C GLN A 567 -21.59 16.22 -36.78
N GLU A 568 -22.15 17.32 -36.26
CA GLU A 568 -21.41 18.60 -36.11
C GLU A 568 -20.72 18.70 -34.74
N CYS A 569 -20.90 17.70 -33.87
CA CYS A 569 -20.43 17.70 -32.49
C CYS A 569 -19.40 16.61 -32.19
N ILE A 570 -19.17 15.70 -33.12
CA ILE A 570 -18.18 14.59 -33.06
C ILE A 570 -17.04 14.84 -34.04
N ALA A 571 -15.92 14.13 -33.85
CA ALA A 571 -14.75 14.21 -34.75
C ALA A 571 -15.14 13.79 -36.16
N THR A 572 -14.90 14.64 -37.15
CA THR A 572 -15.28 14.43 -38.56
C THR A 572 -14.09 14.18 -39.49
N GLY A 573 -12.88 13.96 -38.95
CA GLY A 573 -11.67 13.67 -39.75
C GLY A 573 -11.00 14.88 -40.39
N GLU A 574 -11.66 16.04 -40.42
CA GLU A 574 -11.07 17.31 -40.87
C GLU A 574 -11.06 18.31 -39.72
N GLY A 575 -9.90 18.85 -39.36
CA GLY A 575 -9.72 19.82 -38.28
C GLY A 575 -9.01 19.27 -37.04
N ASP A 576 -9.05 20.00 -35.92
CA ASP A 576 -8.51 19.56 -34.63
C ASP A 576 -9.41 18.44 -34.05
N PRO A 577 -8.93 17.20 -33.90
CA PRO A 577 -9.74 16.10 -33.36
C PRO A 577 -10.30 16.36 -31.96
N SER A 578 -9.68 17.32 -31.24
CA SER A 578 -10.12 17.68 -29.87
C SER A 578 -11.19 18.80 -29.84
N ASP A 579 -11.50 19.44 -30.97
CA ASP A 579 -12.56 20.47 -31.09
C ASP A 579 -13.97 19.83 -31.20
N VAL A 580 -14.28 18.92 -30.28
CA VAL A 580 -15.53 18.16 -30.28
C VAL A 580 -16.28 18.33 -28.95
N LEU A 581 -17.60 18.17 -29.00
CA LEU A 581 -18.46 18.18 -27.82
C LEU A 581 -18.74 16.77 -27.29
N PHE A 582 -18.75 15.80 -28.18
CA PHE A 582 -18.98 14.39 -27.85
C PHE A 582 -17.97 13.50 -28.57
N ILE A 583 -17.56 12.44 -27.88
CA ILE A 583 -16.78 11.33 -28.42
C ILE A 583 -17.76 10.19 -28.69
N GLN A 584 -17.76 9.65 -29.89
CA GLN A 584 -18.60 8.50 -30.24
C GLN A 584 -17.99 7.23 -29.63
N ASP A 585 -18.82 6.38 -29.05
CA ASP A 585 -18.36 5.11 -28.48
C ASP A 585 -17.77 4.21 -29.58
N LYS A 586 -16.64 3.57 -29.29
CA LYS A 586 -15.90 2.77 -30.27
C LYS A 586 -16.60 1.47 -30.65
N ASP A 587 -17.38 0.88 -29.74
CA ASP A 587 -18.00 -0.42 -29.90
C ASP A 587 -19.49 -0.28 -30.32
N VAL A 588 -20.14 0.80 -29.86
CA VAL A 588 -21.56 1.07 -30.11
C VAL A 588 -21.75 2.49 -30.66
N GLN A 589 -21.76 2.63 -31.97
CA GLN A 589 -21.80 3.93 -32.66
C GLN A 589 -23.06 4.80 -32.37
N THR A 590 -24.06 4.29 -31.68
CA THR A 590 -25.24 5.04 -31.23
C THR A 590 -25.11 5.62 -29.84
N LEU A 591 -23.95 5.42 -29.19
CA LEU A 591 -23.63 5.93 -27.87
C LEU A 591 -22.54 7.02 -27.93
N TYR A 592 -22.64 7.96 -27.00
CA TYR A 592 -21.80 9.15 -26.97
C TYR A 592 -21.32 9.45 -25.55
N HIS A 593 -20.06 9.92 -25.45
CA HIS A 593 -19.43 10.42 -24.24
C HIS A 593 -19.23 11.92 -24.37
N PRO A 594 -19.75 12.77 -23.47
CA PRO A 594 -19.38 14.18 -23.46
C PRO A 594 -17.85 14.35 -23.41
N ALA A 595 -17.30 15.25 -24.22
CA ALA A 595 -15.87 15.53 -24.20
C ALA A 595 -15.51 16.34 -22.94
N ILE A 596 -14.49 15.89 -22.18
CA ILE A 596 -14.08 16.54 -20.92
C ILE A 596 -13.72 18.03 -21.13
N SER A 597 -13.04 18.34 -22.23
CA SER A 597 -12.66 19.71 -22.61
C SER A 597 -13.67 20.39 -23.54
N GLY A 598 -14.87 19.82 -23.68
CA GLY A 598 -15.85 20.31 -24.64
C GLY A 598 -16.22 21.79 -24.46
N GLN A 599 -16.31 22.27 -23.21
CA GLN A 599 -16.64 23.67 -22.89
C GLN A 599 -15.55 24.69 -23.32
N SER A 600 -14.32 24.24 -23.58
CA SER A 600 -13.21 25.09 -24.05
C SER A 600 -13.03 25.08 -25.58
N THR A 601 -13.85 24.34 -26.31
CA THR A 601 -13.72 24.15 -27.76
C THR A 601 -14.33 25.31 -28.57
N ALA A 602 -13.81 25.54 -29.78
CA ALA A 602 -14.42 26.49 -30.70
C ALA A 602 -15.86 26.09 -31.07
N THR A 603 -16.14 24.79 -31.15
CA THR A 603 -17.47 24.24 -31.41
C THR A 603 -18.46 24.61 -30.30
N TYR A 604 -18.06 24.59 -29.01
CA TYR A 604 -18.87 25.04 -27.87
C TYR A 604 -19.19 26.54 -27.98
N HIS A 605 -18.21 27.36 -28.29
CA HIS A 605 -18.43 28.82 -28.37
C HIS A 605 -19.36 29.24 -29.53
N ARG A 606 -19.54 28.39 -30.55
CA ARG A 606 -20.48 28.58 -31.67
C ARG A 606 -21.90 28.09 -31.36
N LEU A 607 -22.14 27.44 -30.20
CA LEU A 607 -23.47 26.99 -29.81
C LEU A 607 -24.44 28.14 -29.57
N SER A 608 -25.71 27.89 -29.82
CA SER A 608 -26.79 28.74 -29.31
C SER A 608 -26.74 28.78 -27.77
N GLU A 609 -27.25 29.85 -27.16
CA GLU A 609 -27.31 29.96 -25.69
C GLU A 609 -28.09 28.80 -25.06
N ARG A 610 -29.15 28.34 -25.73
CA ARG A 610 -29.94 27.19 -25.31
C ARG A 610 -29.10 25.87 -25.33
N ASP A 611 -28.43 25.58 -26.44
CA ASP A 611 -27.67 24.35 -26.57
C ASP A 611 -26.42 24.39 -25.66
N ARG A 612 -25.87 25.58 -25.41
CA ARG A 612 -24.75 25.76 -24.46
C ARG A 612 -25.18 25.41 -23.03
N ARG A 613 -26.32 25.93 -22.56
CA ARG A 613 -26.86 25.58 -21.22
C ARG A 613 -27.22 24.09 -21.12
N ALA A 614 -27.75 23.49 -22.17
CA ALA A 614 -28.06 22.08 -22.22
C ALA A 614 -26.77 21.23 -22.16
N TYR A 615 -25.74 21.64 -22.92
CA TYR A 615 -24.43 20.96 -22.89
C TYR A 615 -23.76 21.08 -21.51
N ASP A 616 -23.79 22.24 -20.88
CA ASP A 616 -23.24 22.44 -19.53
C ASP A 616 -23.90 21.53 -18.51
N HIS A 617 -25.24 21.38 -18.60
CA HIS A 617 -25.97 20.45 -17.75
C HIS A 617 -25.58 19.00 -18.01
N ILE A 618 -25.51 18.55 -19.26
CA ILE A 618 -25.09 17.22 -19.67
C ILE A 618 -23.66 16.93 -19.20
N HIS A 619 -22.75 17.88 -19.40
CA HIS A 619 -21.36 17.76 -18.99
C HIS A 619 -21.24 17.59 -17.46
N TYR A 620 -21.90 18.45 -16.69
CA TYR A 620 -21.88 18.37 -15.23
C TYR A 620 -22.51 17.07 -14.71
N GLU A 621 -23.69 16.70 -15.22
CA GLU A 621 -24.37 15.46 -14.85
C GLU A 621 -23.48 14.24 -15.14
N TYR A 622 -22.89 14.19 -16.35
CA TYR A 622 -22.07 13.08 -16.79
C TYR A 622 -20.80 12.91 -15.95
N PHE A 623 -20.03 13.97 -15.73
CA PHE A 623 -18.73 13.85 -15.06
C PHE A 623 -18.82 13.80 -13.52
N TYR A 624 -19.87 14.38 -12.91
CA TYR A 624 -19.91 14.57 -11.46
C TYR A 624 -21.07 13.87 -10.75
N GLN A 625 -22.13 13.44 -11.46
CA GLN A 625 -23.30 12.85 -10.82
C GLN A 625 -23.63 11.42 -11.29
N ARG A 626 -23.77 11.23 -12.58
CA ARG A 626 -24.31 10.04 -13.24
C ARG A 626 -23.70 8.72 -12.77
N HIS A 627 -22.40 8.71 -12.54
CA HIS A 627 -21.65 7.49 -12.35
C HIS A 627 -21.38 7.10 -10.89
N ASN A 628 -21.72 7.94 -9.91
CA ASN A 628 -21.30 7.73 -8.52
C ASN A 628 -21.70 6.35 -7.97
N ASP A 629 -22.97 5.94 -8.12
CA ASP A 629 -23.43 4.64 -7.64
C ASP A 629 -22.88 3.47 -8.47
N PHE A 630 -22.70 3.68 -9.77
CA PHE A 630 -22.12 2.69 -10.66
C PHE A 630 -20.66 2.45 -10.31
N TRP A 631 -19.84 3.50 -10.20
CA TRP A 631 -18.43 3.37 -9.82
C TRP A 631 -18.24 2.88 -8.40
N ALA A 632 -19.14 3.21 -7.46
CA ALA A 632 -19.13 2.61 -6.13
C ALA A 632 -19.24 1.08 -6.20
N LYS A 633 -20.18 0.55 -7.00
CA LYS A 633 -20.36 -0.90 -7.20
C LYS A 633 -19.11 -1.54 -7.83
N GLU A 634 -18.50 -0.87 -8.82
CA GLU A 634 -17.26 -1.36 -9.43
C GLU A 634 -16.09 -1.41 -8.43
N GLY A 635 -15.91 -0.36 -7.62
CA GLY A 635 -14.91 -0.35 -6.54
C GLY A 635 -15.15 -1.46 -5.52
N MET A 636 -16.40 -1.65 -5.09
CA MET A 636 -16.80 -2.72 -4.17
C MET A 636 -16.53 -4.13 -4.74
N ARG A 637 -16.69 -4.32 -6.04
CA ARG A 637 -16.46 -5.59 -6.74
C ARG A 637 -14.97 -5.90 -6.95
N ARG A 638 -14.13 -4.88 -7.19
CA ARG A 638 -12.72 -5.04 -7.60
C ARG A 638 -11.73 -4.98 -6.45
N LEU A 639 -11.93 -4.08 -5.48
CA LEU A 639 -10.98 -3.89 -4.37
C LEU A 639 -10.77 -5.12 -3.46
N PRO A 640 -11.75 -6.02 -3.23
CA PRO A 640 -11.54 -7.20 -2.40
C PRO A 640 -10.34 -8.07 -2.83
N CYS A 641 -10.09 -8.23 -4.13
CA CYS A 641 -8.95 -9.00 -4.61
C CYS A 641 -7.60 -8.35 -4.27
N ALA A 642 -7.57 -7.03 -4.07
CA ALA A 642 -6.38 -6.32 -3.60
C ALA A 642 -6.28 -6.35 -2.07
N VAL A 643 -7.32 -5.94 -1.36
CA VAL A 643 -7.29 -5.73 0.09
C VAL A 643 -7.18 -7.02 0.89
N TYR A 644 -7.95 -8.05 0.48
CA TYR A 644 -8.06 -9.30 1.27
C TYR A 644 -7.06 -10.39 0.89
N SER A 645 -6.12 -10.11 -0.02
CA SER A 645 -5.14 -11.12 -0.44
C SER A 645 -4.03 -11.34 0.55
N THR A 646 -3.65 -10.30 1.30
CA THR A 646 -2.52 -10.33 2.23
C THR A 646 -2.83 -9.56 3.51
N ARG A 647 -1.91 -9.59 4.47
CA ARG A 647 -1.96 -8.78 5.68
C ARG A 647 -1.23 -7.44 5.57
N MET A 648 -0.73 -7.08 4.38
CA MET A 648 -0.07 -5.79 4.18
C MET A 648 -1.03 -4.63 4.47
N LEU A 649 -0.52 -3.55 5.04
CA LEU A 649 -1.26 -2.29 5.18
C LEU A 649 -1.46 -1.65 3.80
N VAL A 650 -2.72 -1.39 3.45
CA VAL A 650 -3.09 -0.85 2.14
C VAL A 650 -3.22 0.67 2.21
N CYS A 651 -2.52 1.36 1.32
CA CYS A 651 -2.59 2.82 1.17
C CYS A 651 -2.99 3.15 -0.27
N ALA A 652 -3.84 4.13 -0.46
CA ALA A 652 -4.23 4.62 -1.78
C ALA A 652 -3.38 5.81 -2.22
N GLU A 653 -3.23 5.98 -3.50
CA GLU A 653 -3.06 7.29 -4.13
C GLU A 653 -4.43 7.65 -4.74
N ASP A 654 -5.10 8.60 -4.10
CA ASP A 654 -6.47 9.02 -4.39
C ASP A 654 -6.51 10.55 -4.64
N LEU A 655 -5.64 11.00 -5.55
CA LEU A 655 -5.51 12.39 -5.98
C LEU A 655 -6.16 12.61 -7.35
N GLY A 656 -6.34 13.89 -7.73
CA GLY A 656 -6.91 14.32 -9.00
C GLY A 656 -8.44 14.44 -8.97
N MET A 657 -9.11 14.10 -10.06
CA MET A 657 -10.56 14.15 -10.17
C MET A 657 -11.21 12.95 -9.45
N VAL A 658 -11.42 13.06 -8.15
CA VAL A 658 -11.92 11.98 -7.28
C VAL A 658 -13.45 12.02 -7.20
N PRO A 659 -14.20 10.96 -7.65
CA PRO A 659 -15.64 10.87 -7.46
C PRO A 659 -16.03 10.77 -5.97
N ASP A 660 -17.19 11.33 -5.61
CA ASP A 660 -17.69 11.35 -4.22
C ASP A 660 -17.82 9.96 -3.58
N CYS A 661 -18.10 8.95 -4.40
CA CYS A 661 -18.24 7.56 -3.93
C CYS A 661 -16.92 6.96 -3.40
N VAL A 662 -15.75 7.46 -3.83
CA VAL A 662 -14.45 6.85 -3.56
C VAL A 662 -14.14 6.82 -2.07
N HIS A 663 -14.31 7.96 -1.38
CA HIS A 663 -14.01 8.04 0.06
C HIS A 663 -14.77 7.00 0.88
N ARG A 664 -16.08 6.86 0.62
CA ARG A 664 -16.94 5.87 1.30
C ARG A 664 -16.48 4.43 1.05
N VAL A 665 -16.06 4.12 -0.17
CA VAL A 665 -15.57 2.78 -0.51
C VAL A 665 -14.20 2.50 0.09
N LEU A 666 -13.26 3.46 0.04
CA LEU A 666 -11.95 3.32 0.69
C LEU A 666 -12.10 3.14 2.20
N GLU A 667 -13.01 3.88 2.82
CA GLU A 667 -13.33 3.76 4.23
C GLU A 667 -13.90 2.37 4.57
N ARG A 668 -14.80 1.84 3.75
CA ARG A 668 -15.36 0.48 3.90
C ARG A 668 -14.26 -0.59 3.87
N PHE A 669 -13.25 -0.44 3.02
CA PHE A 669 -12.12 -1.36 2.92
C PHE A 669 -10.93 -0.99 3.80
N ARG A 670 -11.02 0.09 4.58
CA ARG A 670 -9.97 0.57 5.50
C ARG A 670 -8.64 0.86 4.82
N ILE A 671 -8.71 1.27 3.58
CA ILE A 671 -7.57 1.73 2.81
C ILE A 671 -7.21 3.13 3.31
N LEU A 672 -5.94 3.36 3.60
CA LEU A 672 -5.45 4.68 4.00
C LEU A 672 -5.50 5.64 2.80
N SER A 673 -6.15 6.79 2.96
CA SER A 673 -6.11 7.87 1.96
C SER A 673 -4.76 8.58 1.97
N LEU A 674 -4.41 9.26 0.88
CA LEU A 674 -3.24 10.13 0.79
C LEU A 674 -3.66 11.59 1.02
N GLU A 675 -3.14 12.22 2.05
CA GLU A 675 -3.41 13.63 2.37
C GLU A 675 -2.20 14.49 2.04
N VAL A 676 -2.36 15.40 1.07
CA VAL A 676 -1.34 16.37 0.65
C VAL A 676 -1.86 17.77 0.94
N GLN A 677 -1.16 18.54 1.79
CA GLN A 677 -1.67 19.82 2.27
C GLN A 677 -1.94 20.84 1.15
N SER A 678 -1.11 20.84 0.11
CA SER A 678 -1.26 21.73 -1.05
C SER A 678 -2.33 21.30 -2.06
N MET A 679 -2.98 20.15 -1.83
CA MET A 679 -4.04 19.56 -2.67
C MET A 679 -5.26 19.17 -1.80
N PRO A 680 -6.01 20.13 -1.25
CA PRO A 680 -7.12 19.85 -0.36
C PRO A 680 -8.21 19.05 -1.05
N LYS A 681 -8.66 17.97 -0.43
CA LYS A 681 -9.80 17.16 -0.88
C LYS A 681 -11.13 17.65 -0.38
N ARG A 682 -11.13 18.56 0.57
CA ARG A 682 -12.32 19.17 1.18
C ARG A 682 -12.33 20.66 0.86
N ASN A 683 -13.48 21.30 1.02
CA ASN A 683 -13.60 22.74 0.80
C ASN A 683 -12.97 23.53 1.98
N GLU A 684 -11.64 23.47 2.10
CA GLU A 684 -10.83 24.08 3.17
C GLU A 684 -9.98 25.27 2.67
N GLY A 685 -10.22 25.75 1.45
CA GLY A 685 -9.45 26.81 0.79
C GLY A 685 -8.24 26.26 0.00
N THR A 686 -7.18 27.08 -0.12
CA THR A 686 -5.99 26.73 -0.94
C THR A 686 -5.14 25.61 -0.34
N PHE A 687 -5.17 25.45 0.97
CA PHE A 687 -4.40 24.44 1.70
C PHE A 687 -5.31 23.72 2.72
N SER A 688 -5.10 22.39 2.87
CA SER A 688 -5.82 21.61 3.88
C SER A 688 -5.46 22.08 5.30
N TRP A 689 -6.41 21.89 6.22
CA TRP A 689 -6.18 22.04 7.64
C TRP A 689 -5.75 20.68 8.23
N LEU A 690 -4.45 20.51 8.49
CA LEU A 690 -3.87 19.23 8.91
C LEU A 690 -4.56 18.57 10.12
N PRO A 691 -5.08 19.28 11.14
CA PRO A 691 -5.85 18.66 12.21
C PRO A 691 -7.14 17.96 11.76
N ASN A 692 -7.65 18.26 10.56
CA ASN A 692 -8.81 17.60 9.98
C ASN A 692 -8.49 16.33 9.18
N ASN A 693 -7.21 15.98 9.04
CA ASN A 693 -6.84 14.75 8.36
C ASN A 693 -7.48 13.55 9.06
N PRO A 694 -8.04 12.58 8.31
CA PRO A 694 -8.54 11.35 8.92
C PRO A 694 -7.38 10.57 9.55
N TYR A 695 -7.64 9.86 10.65
CA TYR A 695 -6.63 9.00 11.26
C TYR A 695 -6.12 7.94 10.27
N ARG A 696 -7.02 7.31 9.52
CA ARG A 696 -6.69 6.33 8.49
C ARG A 696 -6.19 7.00 7.21
N SER A 697 -5.06 7.69 7.30
CA SER A 697 -4.41 8.35 6.17
C SER A 697 -2.90 8.30 6.24
N VAL A 698 -2.29 8.57 5.11
CA VAL A 698 -0.87 8.89 4.96
C VAL A 698 -0.79 10.38 4.67
N ASP A 699 -0.25 11.14 5.62
CA ASP A 699 0.03 12.56 5.47
C ASP A 699 1.42 12.76 4.83
N THR A 700 1.53 13.64 3.86
CA THR A 700 2.81 14.01 3.24
C THR A 700 2.81 15.47 2.81
N ILE A 701 3.99 16.07 2.78
CA ILE A 701 4.19 17.45 2.31
C ILE A 701 4.10 17.46 0.79
N THR A 702 4.91 16.62 0.14
CA THR A 702 5.02 16.48 -1.31
C THR A 702 5.10 15.01 -1.71
N THR A 703 4.78 14.72 -2.96
CA THR A 703 5.00 13.39 -3.57
C THR A 703 6.15 13.46 -4.57
N HIS A 704 6.58 12.32 -5.09
CA HIS A 704 7.59 12.27 -6.16
C HIS A 704 7.11 12.89 -7.49
N ASP A 705 5.80 13.10 -7.66
CA ASP A 705 5.18 13.74 -8.83
C ASP A 705 5.04 15.26 -8.69
N MET A 706 5.52 15.82 -7.59
CA MET A 706 5.47 17.24 -7.27
C MET A 706 6.89 17.78 -7.06
N GLU A 707 7.01 19.10 -7.01
CA GLU A 707 8.23 19.76 -6.56
C GLU A 707 8.46 19.46 -5.07
N PRO A 708 9.69 19.08 -4.64
CA PRO A 708 10.06 19.10 -3.23
C PRO A 708 9.81 20.46 -2.61
N LEU A 709 9.59 20.51 -1.32
CA LEU A 709 9.11 21.69 -0.58
C LEU A 709 9.90 22.99 -0.90
N ARG A 710 11.24 22.93 -0.95
CA ARG A 710 12.08 24.09 -1.27
C ARG A 710 11.91 24.57 -2.71
N LEU A 711 11.84 23.62 -3.65
CA LEU A 711 11.65 23.93 -5.06
C LEU A 711 10.24 24.48 -5.31
N TRP A 712 9.22 23.91 -4.65
CA TRP A 712 7.87 24.42 -4.68
C TRP A 712 7.78 25.86 -4.18
N TRP A 713 8.44 26.16 -3.07
CA TRP A 713 8.51 27.49 -2.48
C TRP A 713 9.08 28.53 -3.46
N LYS A 714 10.15 28.17 -4.16
CA LYS A 714 10.82 29.02 -5.14
C LYS A 714 10.01 29.19 -6.44
N LYS A 715 9.38 28.11 -6.92
CA LYS A 715 8.63 28.11 -8.19
C LYS A 715 7.28 28.80 -8.11
N PHE A 716 6.65 28.81 -6.95
CA PHE A 716 5.29 29.33 -6.77
C PHE A 716 5.25 30.42 -5.68
N PRO A 717 5.89 31.58 -5.88
CA PRO A 717 6.03 32.61 -4.85
C PRO A 717 4.68 33.12 -4.34
N ASP A 718 3.66 33.28 -5.18
CA ASP A 718 2.32 33.70 -4.76
C ASP A 718 1.68 32.68 -3.81
N ARG A 719 1.84 31.38 -4.09
CA ARG A 719 1.33 30.33 -3.20
C ARG A 719 2.17 30.21 -1.93
N ALA A 720 3.47 30.42 -2.01
CA ALA A 720 4.36 30.48 -0.85
C ALA A 720 3.99 31.64 0.08
N GLN A 721 3.65 32.82 -0.47
CA GLN A 721 3.15 33.97 0.31
C GLN A 721 1.86 33.62 1.05
N LEU A 722 0.88 33.03 0.34
CA LEU A 722 -0.37 32.57 0.96
C LEU A 722 -0.14 31.52 2.07
N TYR A 723 0.79 30.59 1.84
CA TYR A 723 1.13 29.57 2.84
C TYR A 723 1.77 30.21 4.08
N PHE A 724 2.71 31.12 3.86
CA PHE A 724 3.40 31.86 4.92
C PHE A 724 2.41 32.63 5.81
N GLU A 725 1.43 33.30 5.22
CA GLU A 725 0.40 34.03 5.95
C GLU A 725 -0.61 33.10 6.64
N GLN A 726 -1.15 32.12 5.93
CA GLN A 726 -2.30 31.32 6.39
C GLN A 726 -1.91 30.15 7.29
N ARG A 727 -0.73 29.57 7.12
CA ARG A 727 -0.30 28.35 7.81
C ARG A 727 0.89 28.55 8.75
N MET A 728 1.68 29.61 8.55
CA MET A 728 2.82 29.91 9.41
C MET A 728 2.59 31.17 10.26
N SER A 729 1.46 31.87 10.11
CA SER A 729 1.18 33.15 10.76
C SER A 729 2.25 34.21 10.49
N GLY A 730 2.90 34.12 9.35
CA GLY A 730 3.91 35.08 8.91
C GLY A 730 3.29 36.41 8.50
N SER A 731 4.09 37.45 8.57
CA SER A 731 3.70 38.81 8.16
C SER A 731 4.80 39.44 7.31
N GLY A 732 4.39 40.24 6.33
CA GLY A 732 5.32 40.88 5.40
C GLY A 732 5.60 39.98 4.17
N GLU A 733 6.64 40.31 3.44
CA GLU A 733 7.03 39.61 2.21
C GLU A 733 7.69 38.27 2.53
N VAL A 734 7.26 37.21 1.84
CA VAL A 734 7.80 35.85 2.03
C VAL A 734 9.27 35.81 1.55
N PRO A 735 10.18 35.14 2.28
CA PRO A 735 11.56 34.95 1.81
C PRO A 735 11.61 34.17 0.49
N GLU A 736 12.52 34.55 -0.41
CA GLU A 736 12.71 33.88 -1.72
C GLU A 736 13.11 32.41 -1.57
N ASP A 737 14.00 32.08 -0.61
CA ASP A 737 14.39 30.69 -0.30
C ASP A 737 13.80 30.28 1.05
N LEU A 738 13.30 29.07 1.12
CA LEU A 738 12.79 28.48 2.37
C LEU A 738 13.97 28.23 3.34
N SER A 739 13.95 28.91 4.50
CA SER A 739 14.99 28.69 5.51
C SER A 739 14.87 27.32 6.18
N PRO A 740 15.97 26.79 6.77
CA PRO A 740 15.91 25.53 7.54
C PRO A 740 14.88 25.54 8.67
N ASP A 741 14.75 26.66 9.39
CA ASP A 741 13.79 26.80 10.49
C ASP A 741 12.34 26.80 10.00
N MET A 742 12.08 27.41 8.84
CA MET A 742 10.76 27.36 8.20
C MET A 742 10.42 25.94 7.73
N ALA A 743 11.37 25.23 7.13
CA ALA A 743 11.19 23.83 6.73
C ALA A 743 10.93 22.94 7.96
N GLU A 744 11.67 23.12 9.05
CA GLU A 744 11.44 22.43 10.31
C GLU A 744 10.03 22.71 10.87
N HIS A 745 9.58 23.97 10.82
CA HIS A 745 8.26 24.37 11.28
C HIS A 745 7.16 23.65 10.49
N ILE A 746 7.28 23.59 9.16
CA ILE A 746 6.32 22.89 8.27
C ILE A 746 6.27 21.39 8.60
N ILE A 747 7.44 20.74 8.69
CA ILE A 747 7.49 19.31 9.06
C ILE A 747 6.85 19.07 10.42
N ARG A 748 7.10 19.94 11.41
CA ARG A 748 6.51 19.84 12.74
C ARG A 748 4.98 19.89 12.71
N GLN A 749 4.39 20.74 11.86
CA GLN A 749 2.93 20.79 11.66
C GLN A 749 2.39 19.46 11.11
N HIS A 750 3.04 18.91 10.10
CA HIS A 750 2.67 17.61 9.53
C HIS A 750 2.83 16.46 10.56
N MET A 751 3.90 16.45 11.34
CA MET A 751 4.10 15.45 12.40
C MET A 751 3.03 15.54 13.50
N ALA A 752 2.41 16.68 13.70
CA ALA A 752 1.30 16.87 14.64
C ALA A 752 -0.06 16.42 14.08
N SER A 753 -0.18 16.10 12.78
CA SER A 753 -1.43 15.65 12.16
C SER A 753 -1.96 14.37 12.81
N PRO A 754 -3.27 14.11 12.79
CA PRO A 754 -3.85 12.88 13.35
C PRO A 754 -3.58 11.62 12.53
N SER A 755 -3.07 11.73 11.31
CA SER A 755 -2.81 10.62 10.39
C SER A 755 -1.95 9.53 11.03
N VAL A 756 -2.28 8.25 10.81
CA VAL A 756 -1.51 7.12 11.36
C VAL A 756 -0.08 7.07 10.83
N LEU A 757 0.13 7.48 9.58
CA LEU A 757 1.45 7.64 8.96
C LEU A 757 1.64 9.07 8.51
N CYS A 758 2.82 9.65 8.80
CA CYS A 758 3.31 10.87 8.16
C CYS A 758 4.63 10.54 7.48
N ILE A 759 4.63 10.50 6.14
CA ILE A 759 5.78 10.07 5.33
C ILE A 759 6.27 11.27 4.52
N VAL A 760 7.46 11.75 4.84
CA VAL A 760 8.07 12.96 4.26
C VAL A 760 9.17 12.56 3.29
N ALA A 761 9.31 13.27 2.18
CA ALA A 761 10.37 13.04 1.19
C ALA A 761 11.76 13.25 1.79
N LEU A 762 12.76 12.50 1.31
CA LEU A 762 14.16 12.68 1.76
C LEU A 762 14.63 14.13 1.60
N GLN A 763 14.31 14.77 0.49
CA GLN A 763 14.68 16.15 0.18
C GLN A 763 14.13 17.13 1.23
N ASP A 764 12.88 16.90 1.63
CA ASP A 764 12.20 17.76 2.63
C ASP A 764 12.78 17.52 4.03
N TRP A 765 13.16 16.29 4.38
CA TRP A 765 13.91 16.02 5.60
C TRP A 765 15.28 16.72 5.61
N LEU A 766 16.01 16.71 4.49
CA LEU A 766 17.31 17.38 4.39
C LEU A 766 17.18 18.91 4.44
N ALA A 767 16.02 19.46 4.05
CA ALA A 767 15.78 20.92 4.03
C ALA A 767 15.84 21.59 5.41
N ILE A 768 15.69 20.84 6.54
CA ILE A 768 15.72 21.39 7.90
C ILE A 768 17.12 21.77 8.41
N ASP A 769 18.15 21.51 7.61
CA ASP A 769 19.53 21.74 8.03
C ASP A 769 20.34 22.38 6.90
N GLY A 770 21.05 23.47 7.22
CA GLY A 770 21.79 24.28 6.26
C GLY A 770 22.94 23.53 5.56
N ASP A 771 23.57 22.58 6.26
CA ASP A 771 24.71 21.81 5.74
C ASP A 771 24.26 20.55 5.01
N MET A 772 23.08 20.05 5.35
CA MET A 772 22.56 18.79 4.81
C MET A 772 21.68 18.99 3.57
N ARG A 773 21.08 20.16 3.38
CA ARG A 773 20.24 20.45 2.21
C ARG A 773 21.05 20.59 0.93
N ASN A 774 20.47 20.21 -0.20
CA ASN A 774 21.14 20.33 -1.49
C ASN A 774 21.35 21.83 -1.84
N PRO A 775 22.58 22.27 -2.15
CA PRO A 775 22.80 23.65 -2.63
C PRO A 775 22.10 23.93 -3.96
N ASP A 776 21.91 22.94 -4.82
CA ASP A 776 21.21 23.06 -6.09
C ASP A 776 19.80 22.42 -6.01
N VAL A 777 18.83 23.25 -5.62
CA VAL A 777 17.45 22.84 -5.41
C VAL A 777 16.76 22.31 -6.67
N GLU A 778 17.16 22.78 -7.86
CA GLU A 778 16.56 22.36 -9.14
C GLU A 778 16.83 20.89 -9.45
N THR A 779 17.91 20.31 -8.91
CA THR A 779 18.26 18.90 -9.10
C THR A 779 17.50 17.95 -8.17
N GLU A 780 16.70 18.47 -7.23
CA GLU A 780 15.96 17.65 -6.25
C GLU A 780 14.66 17.06 -6.80
N GLN A 781 14.15 17.57 -7.93
CA GLN A 781 12.89 17.08 -8.51
C GLN A 781 13.05 15.65 -9.04
N VAL A 782 12.15 14.75 -8.61
CA VAL A 782 12.18 13.32 -8.99
C VAL A 782 11.46 13.10 -10.30
N ASN A 783 10.25 13.63 -10.45
CA ASN A 783 9.42 13.52 -11.65
C ASN A 783 8.86 14.87 -12.11
N GLN A 784 8.53 14.96 -13.38
CA GLN A 784 7.79 16.05 -14.00
C GLN A 784 6.66 15.44 -14.85
N PRO A 785 5.48 15.18 -14.28
CA PRO A 785 4.40 14.44 -14.95
C PRO A 785 3.93 15.05 -16.27
N ALA A 786 3.99 16.37 -16.41
CA ALA A 786 3.68 17.08 -17.65
C ALA A 786 4.71 16.87 -18.77
N ASN A 787 5.88 16.33 -18.46
CA ASN A 787 6.94 16.06 -19.44
C ASN A 787 7.00 14.57 -19.79
N PRO A 788 6.42 14.11 -20.91
CA PRO A 788 6.40 12.70 -21.28
C PRO A 788 7.79 12.13 -21.61
N ARG A 789 8.79 12.99 -21.73
CA ARG A 789 10.19 12.64 -21.98
C ARG A 789 11.07 12.92 -20.76
N HIS A 790 10.49 12.88 -19.55
CA HIS A 790 11.26 13.08 -18.33
C HIS A 790 12.26 11.95 -18.11
N TYR A 791 13.52 12.32 -17.82
CA TYR A 791 14.56 11.37 -17.45
C TYR A 791 14.63 11.23 -15.93
N TRP A 792 14.27 10.07 -15.39
CA TRP A 792 14.26 9.76 -13.96
C TRP A 792 15.68 9.49 -13.45
N ARG A 793 16.42 10.56 -13.16
CA ARG A 793 17.85 10.51 -12.81
C ARG A 793 18.21 11.20 -11.50
N TYR A 794 17.19 11.61 -10.72
CA TYR A 794 17.43 12.18 -9.40
C TYR A 794 18.34 11.27 -8.59
N ARG A 795 19.32 11.86 -7.88
CA ARG A 795 20.23 11.17 -6.99
C ARG A 795 20.54 12.05 -5.81
N MET A 796 20.45 11.50 -4.57
CA MET A 796 20.81 12.25 -3.38
C MET A 796 22.25 12.74 -3.49
N HIS A 797 22.50 13.99 -3.08
CA HIS A 797 23.80 14.66 -3.25
C HIS A 797 24.84 14.22 -2.21
N ILE A 798 24.41 13.69 -1.05
CA ILE A 798 25.26 13.21 0.06
C ILE A 798 25.22 11.68 0.14
N ASN A 799 26.23 11.08 0.80
CA ASN A 799 26.19 9.64 1.06
C ASN A 799 25.41 9.34 2.34
N ILE A 800 24.77 8.18 2.41
CA ILE A 800 24.04 7.72 3.60
C ILE A 800 24.97 7.68 4.82
N GLU A 801 26.22 7.32 4.65
CA GLU A 801 27.23 7.30 5.74
C GLU A 801 27.49 8.71 6.32
N ASP A 802 27.39 9.75 5.49
CA ASP A 802 27.55 11.13 5.95
C ASP A 802 26.31 11.59 6.72
N MET A 803 25.10 11.21 6.26
CA MET A 803 23.87 11.40 7.04
C MET A 803 23.92 10.72 8.41
N GLN A 804 24.41 9.48 8.47
CA GLN A 804 24.53 8.73 9.73
C GLN A 804 25.45 9.42 10.74
N ARG A 805 26.43 10.19 10.28
CA ARG A 805 27.40 10.93 11.11
C ARG A 805 26.95 12.33 11.50
N ALA A 806 25.96 12.88 10.84
CA ALA A 806 25.48 14.24 11.06
C ALA A 806 24.66 14.33 12.37
N THR A 807 25.32 14.39 13.53
CA THR A 807 24.70 14.27 14.85
C THR A 807 23.61 15.30 15.07
N ALA A 808 23.89 16.59 14.82
CA ALA A 808 22.92 17.68 15.03
C ALA A 808 21.67 17.50 14.15
N PHE A 809 21.84 17.17 12.88
CA PHE A 809 20.73 16.85 11.97
C PHE A 809 19.92 15.66 12.48
N ASN A 810 20.59 14.57 12.87
CA ASN A 810 19.92 13.36 13.35
C ASN A 810 19.12 13.60 14.64
N GLU A 811 19.60 14.48 15.54
CA GLU A 811 18.86 14.89 16.74
C GLU A 811 17.59 15.68 16.39
N LYS A 812 17.66 16.62 15.42
CA LYS A 812 16.47 17.34 14.92
C LYS A 812 15.45 16.38 14.34
N VAL A 813 15.85 15.48 13.43
CA VAL A 813 14.95 14.49 12.83
C VAL A 813 14.32 13.61 13.92
N ARG A 814 15.11 13.16 14.90
CA ARG A 814 14.61 12.32 16.02
C ARG A 814 13.59 13.06 16.88
N ALA A 815 13.82 14.35 17.15
CA ALA A 815 12.88 15.16 17.91
C ALA A 815 11.55 15.34 17.18
N LEU A 816 11.59 15.54 15.86
CA LEU A 816 10.40 15.67 15.01
C LEU A 816 9.66 14.34 14.81
N SER A 817 10.38 13.22 14.68
CA SER A 817 9.80 11.91 14.45
C SER A 817 9.00 11.36 15.63
N GLN A 818 9.23 11.89 16.86
CA GLN A 818 8.47 11.53 18.06
C GLN A 818 7.08 12.18 18.03
N ARG A 819 6.18 11.58 17.26
CA ARG A 819 4.79 12.04 17.17
C ARG A 819 4.08 11.77 18.51
N LYS A 820 3.70 12.84 19.22
CA LYS A 820 2.99 12.73 20.50
C LYS A 820 1.52 12.41 20.24
N ASN A 821 0.95 11.59 21.11
CA ASN A 821 -0.49 11.30 21.16
C ASN A 821 -1.27 12.43 21.75
#